data_7d7f71a2ad389137c60353a0251fa72a
#
_entry.id   7d7f71a2ad389137c60353a0251fa72a
#
_cell.length_a   1.000
_cell.length_b   1.000
_cell.length_c   1.000
_cell.angle_alpha   90.00
_cell.angle_beta   90.00
_cell.angle_gamma   90.00
#
_symmetry.space_group_name_H-M   'P 1'
#
loop_
_entity.id
_entity.type
_entity.pdbx_description
1 polymer ?
#
loop_
_entity_poly.entity_id
_entity_poly.type
_entity_poly.pdbx_seq_one_letter_code
_entity_poly.pdbx_strand_id
1 'polypeptide(L)'
;MFELIIKRNQEIVTFERGNIENAVFKALVVAEGNRSRQSLRNLSVSVTDKVIFDVGAVLIENTYPTVEQIQDNVELALMSMGEHETAKAYIKYRYKHLEQRESKQSAMDILSLFDDYIGQNDWQVRENSNMSYSLQGLNNHVIAKATKHFWLNKVYSESVKEAHESGDLHIHDLGLLSTYCCGWSLEDLLNKGFGGAPGKVESAPPKHFETALMQLVNFIYTLQGEAAGAQAVSNFDTLLAPFIRIDNLDYDQVKQMMQAFIFNMNIATRVGFQTPFFNITMDKEVPSTHKDLPIIIGGQYHYDLTYGEFQKEMDMINIAFCEVMMKGDAKGRVFTFPIPTYNITENWEWDNPVSDKIMEMTAKFGIPYFSNFVNSELDPEDVRSMCCRLRLDNKELIRRGGGLFGANPKTGSIGVVTINMARLGHVSDSLENLLERLERLMEIAKDSLEKKRKVLEINMHKGLYPYSKHYLSDVYDTYEEYWHNHFATIGPNGMNECIMNFTKGTDNIVTEVGKELAEEILDYMNEVLVRFQEETDHLYNLEASPAEGTAHRFAKMDLEMYPDIMVSGDKRPYYTNSTQLPVGHTEDLFDALDHQETLQLKYTGGTVFHGFVPERVDSIEVVKTILQKVMNNYRIPYFTLTPTFSICPNHKYLSGEVYECPLCQEQTEVWTRIVGYHRPVQNWNDGKQEEFNERLEFEI
;
A
#
# COMPACT_ATOMS: atom_id res chain seq x y z
N MET A 1 -38.28 6.82 39.40
CA MET A 1 -37.59 5.48 39.43
C MET A 1 -37.78 4.91 38.04
N PHE A 2 -36.69 4.53 37.36
CA PHE A 2 -36.80 3.94 36.02
C PHE A 2 -37.19 2.46 36.11
N GLU A 3 -38.07 2.02 35.24
CA GLU A 3 -38.56 0.64 35.18
C GLU A 3 -37.94 -0.19 34.07
N LEU A 4 -37.29 0.50 33.11
CA LEU A 4 -36.65 -0.09 31.96
C LEU A 4 -35.19 0.36 31.87
N ILE A 5 -34.34 -0.50 31.28
CA ILE A 5 -32.95 -0.23 30.98
C ILE A 5 -32.59 -0.66 29.56
N ILE A 6 -31.56 -0.04 29.01
CA ILE A 6 -31.00 -0.42 27.72
C ILE A 6 -29.83 -1.38 27.96
N LYS A 7 -29.95 -2.62 27.47
CA LYS A 7 -28.85 -3.57 27.45
C LYS A 7 -27.79 -3.16 26.40
N ARG A 8 -26.61 -3.77 26.48
CA ARG A 8 -25.50 -3.57 25.53
C ARG A 8 -25.84 -3.91 24.06
N ASN A 9 -26.78 -4.81 23.84
CA ASN A 9 -27.30 -5.15 22.51
C ASN A 9 -28.45 -4.23 22.04
N GLN A 10 -28.59 -3.07 22.67
CA GLN A 10 -29.65 -2.07 22.42
C GLN A 10 -31.08 -2.53 22.76
N GLU A 11 -31.25 -3.72 23.34
CA GLU A 11 -32.55 -4.23 23.76
C GLU A 11 -33.04 -3.52 25.03
N ILE A 12 -34.26 -3.03 25.03
CA ILE A 12 -34.89 -2.42 26.20
C ILE A 12 -35.57 -3.51 27.02
N VAL A 13 -35.16 -3.66 28.27
CA VAL A 13 -35.67 -4.69 29.18
C VAL A 13 -36.07 -4.11 30.54
N THR A 14 -36.87 -4.84 31.31
CA THR A 14 -37.26 -4.49 32.68
C THR A 14 -36.03 -4.41 33.57
N PHE A 15 -35.96 -3.36 34.37
CA PHE A 15 -34.89 -3.18 35.37
C PHE A 15 -35.07 -4.11 36.57
N GLU A 16 -34.07 -4.87 36.89
CA GLU A 16 -34.05 -5.77 38.04
C GLU A 16 -33.01 -5.26 39.08
N ARG A 17 -33.48 -4.65 40.13
CA ARG A 17 -32.72 -4.11 41.24
C ARG A 17 -31.75 -5.15 41.84
N GLY A 18 -32.19 -6.43 41.95
CA GLY A 18 -31.41 -7.50 42.51
C GLY A 18 -30.09 -7.79 41.78
N ASN A 19 -29.97 -7.40 40.50
CA ASN A 19 -28.73 -7.54 39.73
C ASN A 19 -27.62 -6.62 40.27
N ILE A 20 -27.95 -5.38 40.65
CA ILE A 20 -27.00 -4.44 41.28
C ILE A 20 -26.65 -4.93 42.68
N GLU A 21 -27.64 -5.26 43.50
CA GLU A 21 -27.44 -5.75 44.87
C GLU A 21 -26.50 -6.95 44.91
N ASN A 22 -26.73 -7.94 44.03
CA ASN A 22 -25.88 -9.13 43.93
C ASN A 22 -24.45 -8.82 43.45
N ALA A 23 -24.28 -7.91 42.50
CA ALA A 23 -22.96 -7.55 42.01
C ALA A 23 -22.14 -6.80 43.09
N VAL A 24 -22.76 -5.84 43.76
CA VAL A 24 -22.14 -5.11 44.88
C VAL A 24 -21.86 -6.05 46.05
N PHE A 25 -22.79 -6.95 46.41
CA PHE A 25 -22.57 -7.91 47.47
C PHE A 25 -21.38 -8.82 47.22
N LYS A 26 -21.23 -9.31 46.00
CA LYS A 26 -20.06 -10.13 45.58
C LYS A 26 -18.74 -9.35 45.74
N ALA A 27 -18.73 -8.11 45.33
CA ALA A 27 -17.55 -7.24 45.48
C ALA A 27 -17.21 -7.00 46.94
N LEU A 28 -18.22 -6.74 47.82
CA LEU A 28 -18.06 -6.58 49.26
C LEU A 28 -17.51 -7.86 49.93
N VAL A 29 -17.98 -9.02 49.55
CA VAL A 29 -17.46 -10.31 50.09
C VAL A 29 -16.00 -10.51 49.76
N VAL A 30 -15.56 -10.09 48.55
CA VAL A 30 -14.16 -10.20 48.11
C VAL A 30 -13.26 -9.20 48.84
N ALA A 31 -13.74 -7.97 49.05
CA ALA A 31 -12.93 -6.89 49.66
C ALA A 31 -12.89 -6.96 51.17
N GLU A 32 -13.98 -7.38 51.83
CA GLU A 32 -14.19 -7.24 53.28
C GLU A 32 -14.69 -8.53 53.94
N GLY A 33 -13.96 -9.62 53.77
CA GLY A 33 -14.32 -10.94 54.29
C GLY A 33 -14.51 -11.07 55.81
N ASN A 34 -14.16 -10.05 56.58
CA ASN A 34 -14.25 -10.02 58.05
C ASN A 34 -15.57 -9.43 58.56
N ARG A 35 -16.40 -8.80 57.74
CA ARG A 35 -17.72 -8.29 58.13
C ARG A 35 -18.78 -9.42 58.08
N SER A 36 -19.80 -9.35 58.91
CA SER A 36 -20.91 -10.34 58.87
C SER A 36 -21.67 -10.27 57.58
N ARG A 37 -22.10 -11.42 57.04
CA ARG A 37 -22.87 -11.48 55.78
C ARG A 37 -24.12 -10.58 55.79
N GLN A 38 -24.76 -10.43 56.97
CA GLN A 38 -25.92 -9.55 57.12
C GLN A 38 -25.54 -8.07 56.96
N SER A 39 -24.40 -7.65 57.54
CA SER A 39 -23.87 -6.29 57.35
C SER A 39 -23.53 -5.97 55.90
N LEU A 40 -22.88 -6.93 55.19
CA LEU A 40 -22.55 -6.78 53.79
C LEU A 40 -23.79 -6.69 52.90
N ARG A 41 -24.85 -7.45 53.23
CA ARG A 41 -26.15 -7.34 52.52
C ARG A 41 -26.82 -5.99 52.74
N ASN A 42 -26.86 -5.50 53.95
CA ASN A 42 -27.44 -4.20 54.26
C ASN A 42 -26.69 -3.07 53.51
N LEU A 43 -25.38 -3.18 53.45
CA LEU A 43 -24.53 -2.22 52.70
C LEU A 43 -24.77 -2.32 51.19
N SER A 44 -24.92 -3.51 50.59
CA SER A 44 -25.23 -3.69 49.18
C SER A 44 -26.59 -3.04 48.81
N VAL A 45 -27.58 -3.16 49.68
CA VAL A 45 -28.88 -2.52 49.51
C VAL A 45 -28.70 -0.99 49.54
N SER A 46 -27.96 -0.41 50.53
CA SER A 46 -27.73 1.01 50.64
C SER A 46 -26.99 1.60 49.41
N VAL A 47 -25.98 0.88 48.92
CA VAL A 47 -25.29 1.27 47.65
C VAL A 47 -26.24 1.26 46.48
N THR A 48 -27.07 0.21 46.36
CA THR A 48 -28.06 0.08 45.27
C THR A 48 -29.07 1.20 45.31
N ASP A 49 -29.59 1.59 46.51
CA ASP A 49 -30.52 2.70 46.66
C ASP A 49 -29.88 4.00 46.17
N LYS A 50 -28.65 4.25 46.55
CA LYS A 50 -27.89 5.42 46.11
C LYS A 50 -27.73 5.43 44.56
N VAL A 51 -27.32 4.32 43.97
CA VAL A 51 -27.18 4.20 42.51
C VAL A 51 -28.49 4.51 41.79
N ILE A 52 -29.61 3.94 42.26
CA ILE A 52 -30.94 4.17 41.66
C ILE A 52 -31.34 5.65 41.80
N PHE A 53 -31.02 6.27 42.93
CA PHE A 53 -31.30 7.68 43.14
C PHE A 53 -30.46 8.58 42.23
N ASP A 54 -29.14 8.35 42.20
CA ASP A 54 -28.15 9.15 41.42
C ASP A 54 -28.42 9.03 39.90
N VAL A 55 -28.64 7.80 39.40
CA VAL A 55 -29.02 7.59 38.00
C VAL A 55 -30.36 8.24 37.67
N GLY A 56 -31.36 8.09 38.53
CA GLY A 56 -32.71 8.66 38.30
C GLY A 56 -32.73 10.18 38.32
N ALA A 57 -31.78 10.83 39.04
CA ALA A 57 -31.69 12.29 39.14
C ALA A 57 -31.13 12.95 37.84
N VAL A 58 -30.41 12.19 37.02
CA VAL A 58 -29.76 12.69 35.80
C VAL A 58 -30.52 12.30 34.51
N LEU A 59 -31.50 11.39 34.61
CA LEU A 59 -32.27 10.94 33.44
C LEU A 59 -33.16 12.04 32.89
N ILE A 60 -33.06 12.24 31.57
CA ILE A 60 -33.96 13.14 30.83
C ILE A 60 -35.30 12.41 30.63
N GLU A 61 -36.41 13.15 30.61
CA GLU A 61 -37.75 12.62 30.37
C GLU A 61 -37.82 11.78 29.09
N ASN A 62 -38.37 10.57 29.18
CA ASN A 62 -38.45 9.57 28.11
C ASN A 62 -37.13 8.88 27.70
N THR A 63 -36.08 8.91 28.55
CA THR A 63 -34.85 8.14 28.31
C THR A 63 -34.70 7.01 29.34
N TYR A 64 -34.00 5.94 28.96
CA TYR A 64 -33.69 4.83 29.84
C TYR A 64 -32.17 4.72 30.05
N PRO A 65 -31.71 4.42 31.29
CA PRO A 65 -30.29 4.28 31.54
C PRO A 65 -29.74 3.04 30.88
N THR A 66 -28.50 3.12 30.41
CA THR A 66 -27.74 1.96 29.94
C THR A 66 -27.14 1.15 31.10
N VAL A 67 -26.85 -0.12 30.85
CA VAL A 67 -26.13 -0.96 31.84
C VAL A 67 -24.79 -0.34 32.22
N GLU A 68 -24.08 0.32 31.29
CA GLU A 68 -22.81 0.97 31.56
C GLU A 68 -22.99 2.16 32.52
N GLN A 69 -23.94 3.04 32.27
CA GLN A 69 -24.26 4.16 33.15
C GLN A 69 -24.58 3.71 34.57
N ILE A 70 -25.31 2.60 34.72
CA ILE A 70 -25.60 2.01 36.04
C ILE A 70 -24.31 1.52 36.71
N GLN A 71 -23.45 0.82 35.97
CA GLN A 71 -22.19 0.30 36.50
C GLN A 71 -21.20 1.42 36.91
N ASP A 72 -21.12 2.50 36.13
CA ASP A 72 -20.31 3.68 36.47
C ASP A 72 -20.83 4.33 37.78
N ASN A 73 -22.13 4.43 37.94
CA ASN A 73 -22.74 4.94 39.17
C ASN A 73 -22.54 4.00 40.36
N VAL A 74 -22.42 2.70 40.17
CA VAL A 74 -22.03 1.76 41.27
C VAL A 74 -20.61 2.07 41.75
N GLU A 75 -19.67 2.32 40.87
CA GLU A 75 -18.31 2.67 41.21
C GLU A 75 -18.27 3.99 41.99
N LEU A 76 -18.97 5.02 41.48
CA LEU A 76 -19.05 6.34 42.16
C LEU A 76 -19.75 6.25 43.50
N ALA A 77 -20.82 5.47 43.63
CA ALA A 77 -21.52 5.28 44.91
C ALA A 77 -20.64 4.60 45.93
N LEU A 78 -19.91 3.54 45.57
CA LEU A 78 -18.95 2.88 46.46
C LEU A 78 -17.85 3.81 46.92
N MET A 79 -17.27 4.60 46.00
CA MET A 79 -16.24 5.59 46.34
C MET A 79 -16.77 6.67 47.28
N SER A 80 -17.97 7.22 47.02
CA SER A 80 -18.57 8.28 47.82
C SER A 80 -19.00 7.83 49.21
N MET A 81 -19.27 6.53 49.38
CA MET A 81 -19.58 5.91 50.68
C MET A 81 -18.34 5.46 51.47
N GLY A 82 -17.14 5.71 50.94
CA GLY A 82 -15.88 5.35 51.58
C GLY A 82 -15.46 3.89 51.43
N GLU A 83 -16.16 3.10 50.60
CA GLU A 83 -15.90 1.68 50.38
C GLU A 83 -14.85 1.48 49.27
N HIS A 84 -13.67 2.10 49.42
CA HIS A 84 -12.63 2.17 48.37
C HIS A 84 -12.08 0.80 47.93
N GLU A 85 -11.87 -0.12 48.89
CA GLU A 85 -11.39 -1.47 48.53
C GLU A 85 -12.46 -2.29 47.81
N THR A 86 -13.72 -2.10 48.17
CA THR A 86 -14.85 -2.69 47.44
C THR A 86 -14.99 -2.11 46.04
N ALA A 87 -14.81 -0.80 45.86
CA ALA A 87 -14.79 -0.16 44.56
C ALA A 87 -13.69 -0.73 43.65
N LYS A 88 -12.47 -0.88 44.19
CA LYS A 88 -11.37 -1.55 43.44
C LYS A 88 -11.70 -3.00 43.06
N ALA A 89 -12.31 -3.77 43.95
CA ALA A 89 -12.72 -5.15 43.68
C ALA A 89 -13.80 -5.21 42.61
N TYR A 90 -14.77 -4.27 42.64
CA TYR A 90 -15.83 -4.15 41.66
C TYR A 90 -15.31 -3.78 40.27
N ILE A 91 -14.41 -2.77 40.17
CA ILE A 91 -13.77 -2.35 38.94
C ILE A 91 -12.97 -3.52 38.32
N LYS A 92 -12.14 -4.22 39.14
CA LYS A 92 -11.40 -5.40 38.67
C LYS A 92 -12.31 -6.52 38.15
N TYR A 93 -13.43 -6.77 38.86
CA TYR A 93 -14.42 -7.76 38.44
C TYR A 93 -15.09 -7.35 37.12
N ARG A 94 -15.50 -6.09 36.98
CA ARG A 94 -16.09 -5.54 35.75
C ARG A 94 -15.12 -5.67 34.57
N TYR A 95 -13.85 -5.27 34.77
CA TYR A 95 -12.81 -5.39 33.76
C TYR A 95 -12.56 -6.83 33.33
N LYS A 96 -12.44 -7.76 34.27
CA LYS A 96 -12.27 -9.18 33.95
C LYS A 96 -13.46 -9.78 33.16
N HIS A 97 -14.68 -9.35 33.47
CA HIS A 97 -15.87 -9.79 32.73
C HIS A 97 -16.00 -9.12 31.38
N LEU A 98 -15.50 -7.90 31.21
CA LEU A 98 -15.38 -7.25 29.93
C LEU A 98 -14.39 -8.03 29.04
N GLU A 99 -13.21 -8.30 29.55
CA GLU A 99 -12.16 -9.07 28.89
C GLU A 99 -12.61 -10.49 28.49
N GLN A 100 -13.35 -11.17 29.35
CA GLN A 100 -13.94 -12.50 29.02
C GLN A 100 -15.02 -12.45 27.95
N ARG A 101 -15.80 -11.38 27.88
CA ARG A 101 -16.81 -11.20 26.84
C ARG A 101 -16.18 -10.84 25.50
N GLU A 102 -15.24 -9.91 25.52
CA GLU A 102 -14.45 -9.56 24.33
C GLU A 102 -13.73 -10.79 23.77
N SER A 103 -13.15 -11.62 24.64
CA SER A 103 -12.51 -12.86 24.24
C SER A 103 -13.49 -13.88 23.62
N LYS A 104 -14.72 -13.99 24.17
CA LYS A 104 -15.75 -14.86 23.59
C LYS A 104 -16.28 -14.31 22.27
N GLN A 105 -16.50 -13.01 22.19
CA GLN A 105 -16.93 -12.35 20.97
C GLN A 105 -15.87 -12.52 19.89
N SER A 106 -14.60 -12.23 20.20
CA SER A 106 -13.47 -12.44 19.29
C SER A 106 -13.34 -13.89 18.81
N ALA A 107 -13.63 -14.88 19.66
CA ALA A 107 -13.62 -16.29 19.26
C ALA A 107 -14.77 -16.62 18.30
N MET A 108 -15.97 -16.06 18.52
CA MET A 108 -17.11 -16.22 17.60
C MET A 108 -16.82 -15.48 16.28
N ASP A 109 -16.22 -14.29 16.34
CA ASP A 109 -15.84 -13.53 15.15
C ASP A 109 -14.80 -14.26 14.30
N ILE A 110 -13.85 -14.97 14.92
CA ILE A 110 -12.88 -15.82 14.21
C ILE A 110 -13.56 -16.98 13.48
N LEU A 111 -14.53 -17.64 14.11
CA LEU A 111 -15.25 -18.74 13.46
C LEU A 111 -16.06 -18.25 12.25
N SER A 112 -16.71 -17.09 12.38
CA SER A 112 -17.46 -16.49 11.26
C SER A 112 -16.55 -16.15 10.09
N LEU A 113 -15.28 -15.77 10.31
CA LEU A 113 -14.33 -15.50 9.23
C LEU A 113 -14.06 -16.71 8.33
N PHE A 114 -14.08 -17.93 8.90
CA PHE A 114 -13.96 -19.16 8.11
C PHE A 114 -15.21 -19.38 7.26
N ASP A 115 -16.38 -19.24 7.88
CA ASP A 115 -17.66 -19.45 7.18
C ASP A 115 -17.87 -18.41 6.08
N ASP A 116 -17.53 -17.14 6.31
CA ASP A 116 -17.63 -16.05 5.35
C ASP A 116 -16.69 -16.27 4.15
N TYR A 117 -15.44 -16.68 4.41
CA TYR A 117 -14.49 -16.99 3.34
C TYR A 117 -14.90 -18.21 2.53
N ILE A 118 -15.24 -19.32 3.19
CA ILE A 118 -15.63 -20.57 2.54
C ILE A 118 -16.94 -20.39 1.77
N GLY A 119 -17.89 -19.64 2.34
CA GLY A 119 -19.18 -19.31 1.72
C GLY A 119 -19.09 -18.31 0.57
N GLN A 120 -17.95 -17.64 0.40
CA GLN A 120 -17.76 -16.53 -0.55
C GLN A 120 -18.80 -15.41 -0.40
N ASN A 121 -19.35 -15.24 0.80
CA ASN A 121 -20.45 -14.32 1.09
C ASN A 121 -19.96 -12.89 1.36
N ASP A 122 -18.71 -12.72 1.80
CA ASP A 122 -18.12 -11.43 2.09
C ASP A 122 -17.45 -10.84 0.83
N TRP A 123 -17.89 -9.64 0.43
CA TRP A 123 -17.26 -8.89 -0.67
C TRP A 123 -15.76 -8.62 -0.40
N GLN A 124 -15.36 -8.51 0.87
CA GLN A 124 -13.96 -8.33 1.27
C GLN A 124 -13.06 -9.53 0.88
N VAL A 125 -13.62 -10.70 0.68
CA VAL A 125 -12.88 -11.87 0.16
C VAL A 125 -12.41 -11.64 -1.28
N ARG A 126 -13.14 -10.80 -2.03
CA ARG A 126 -12.83 -10.39 -3.41
C ARG A 126 -12.19 -9.01 -3.52
N GLU A 127 -12.15 -8.24 -2.43
CA GLU A 127 -11.59 -6.87 -2.41
C GLU A 127 -10.12 -6.85 -2.81
N ASN A 128 -9.34 -7.83 -2.32
CA ASN A 128 -7.95 -7.96 -2.69
C ASN A 128 -7.82 -8.76 -3.99
N SER A 129 -7.79 -8.05 -5.10
CA SER A 129 -7.64 -8.64 -6.43
C SER A 129 -6.37 -9.50 -6.60
N ASN A 130 -5.38 -9.37 -5.71
CA ASN A 130 -4.13 -10.15 -5.72
C ASN A 130 -4.26 -11.54 -5.09
N MET A 131 -5.34 -11.83 -4.35
CA MET A 131 -5.51 -13.11 -3.67
C MET A 131 -6.44 -14.04 -4.45
N SER A 132 -6.02 -15.30 -4.61
CA SER A 132 -6.87 -16.33 -5.18
C SER A 132 -7.63 -17.06 -4.08
N TYR A 133 -8.88 -17.46 -4.36
CA TYR A 133 -9.63 -18.35 -3.47
C TYR A 133 -8.87 -19.66 -3.31
N SER A 134 -8.30 -19.88 -2.13
CA SER A 134 -7.39 -20.97 -1.85
C SER A 134 -7.22 -21.17 -0.34
N LEU A 135 -6.65 -22.30 0.08
CA LEU A 135 -6.30 -22.55 1.48
C LEU A 135 -5.32 -21.47 2.02
N GLN A 136 -4.38 -21.04 1.21
CA GLN A 136 -3.45 -19.96 1.58
C GLN A 136 -4.18 -18.61 1.69
N GLY A 137 -5.14 -18.35 0.80
CA GLY A 137 -6.01 -17.18 0.88
C GLY A 137 -6.84 -17.17 2.17
N LEU A 138 -7.43 -18.31 2.56
CA LEU A 138 -8.15 -18.45 3.83
C LEU A 138 -7.26 -18.15 5.03
N ASN A 139 -6.08 -18.78 5.09
CA ASN A 139 -5.14 -18.56 6.19
C ASN A 139 -4.75 -17.07 6.29
N ASN A 140 -4.46 -16.45 5.16
CA ASN A 140 -4.11 -15.03 5.13
C ASN A 140 -5.30 -14.14 5.55
N HIS A 141 -6.53 -14.46 5.14
CA HIS A 141 -7.72 -13.72 5.52
C HIS A 141 -7.90 -13.68 7.04
N VAL A 142 -7.81 -14.83 7.70
CA VAL A 142 -7.92 -14.92 9.17
C VAL A 142 -6.78 -14.18 9.87
N ILE A 143 -5.53 -14.37 9.42
CA ILE A 143 -4.36 -13.68 9.98
C ILE A 143 -4.49 -12.16 9.79
N ALA A 144 -4.87 -11.71 8.61
CA ALA A 144 -5.01 -10.29 8.31
C ALA A 144 -6.06 -9.59 9.20
N LYS A 145 -7.21 -10.22 9.44
CA LYS A 145 -8.23 -9.68 10.35
C LYS A 145 -7.72 -9.60 11.80
N ALA A 146 -7.04 -10.64 12.28
CA ALA A 146 -6.45 -10.64 13.62
C ALA A 146 -5.36 -9.55 13.76
N THR A 147 -4.52 -9.38 12.75
CA THR A 147 -3.46 -8.38 12.73
C THR A 147 -4.02 -6.95 12.66
N LYS A 148 -5.06 -6.72 11.84
CA LYS A 148 -5.79 -5.44 11.80
C LYS A 148 -6.36 -5.10 13.17
N HIS A 149 -6.98 -6.07 13.85
CA HIS A 149 -7.51 -5.88 15.20
C HIS A 149 -6.41 -5.50 16.21
N PHE A 150 -5.23 -6.14 16.09
CA PHE A 150 -4.05 -5.80 16.92
C PHE A 150 -3.59 -4.35 16.69
N TRP A 151 -3.43 -3.92 15.43
CA TRP A 151 -3.05 -2.55 15.11
C TRP A 151 -4.02 -1.53 15.70
N LEU A 152 -5.32 -1.70 15.40
CA LEU A 152 -6.35 -0.73 15.75
C LEU A 152 -6.65 -0.65 17.25
N ASN A 153 -6.45 -1.74 18.02
CA ASN A 153 -6.84 -1.78 19.43
C ASN A 153 -5.67 -1.84 20.42
N LYS A 154 -4.43 -2.10 19.96
CA LYS A 154 -3.27 -2.22 20.84
C LYS A 154 -2.14 -1.25 20.51
N VAL A 155 -2.07 -0.77 19.27
CA VAL A 155 -0.97 0.09 18.80
C VAL A 155 -1.45 1.52 18.60
N TYR A 156 -2.52 1.69 17.85
CA TYR A 156 -3.00 3.03 17.48
C TYR A 156 -3.84 3.68 18.58
N SER A 157 -3.90 5.02 18.56
CA SER A 157 -4.80 5.80 19.40
C SER A 157 -6.26 5.64 18.95
N GLU A 158 -7.20 5.95 19.81
CA GLU A 158 -8.62 5.91 19.48
C GLU A 158 -8.93 6.83 18.30
N SER A 159 -8.32 8.02 18.22
CA SER A 159 -8.50 8.95 17.10
C SER A 159 -8.05 8.37 15.76
N VAL A 160 -6.95 7.61 15.73
CA VAL A 160 -6.47 6.92 14.51
C VAL A 160 -7.44 5.81 14.12
N LYS A 161 -7.89 5.04 15.10
CA LYS A 161 -8.86 3.96 14.87
C LYS A 161 -10.18 4.50 14.34
N GLU A 162 -10.77 5.50 15.00
CA GLU A 162 -12.01 6.14 14.59
C GLU A 162 -11.92 6.71 13.17
N ALA A 163 -10.83 7.42 12.85
CA ALA A 163 -10.64 7.99 11.51
C ALA A 163 -10.51 6.91 10.41
N HIS A 164 -9.89 5.75 10.73
CA HIS A 164 -9.83 4.63 9.80
C HIS A 164 -11.19 3.94 9.65
N GLU A 165 -11.89 3.70 10.77
CA GLU A 165 -13.18 3.00 10.78
C GLU A 165 -14.33 3.84 10.21
N SER A 166 -14.32 5.16 10.44
CA SER A 166 -15.29 6.10 9.85
C SER A 166 -15.08 6.31 8.35
N GLY A 167 -13.87 6.05 7.82
CA GLY A 167 -13.51 6.30 6.43
C GLY A 167 -13.06 7.73 6.14
N ASP A 168 -12.67 8.52 7.15
CA ASP A 168 -12.00 9.81 6.96
C ASP A 168 -10.60 9.63 6.36
N LEU A 169 -9.93 8.53 6.72
CA LEU A 169 -8.69 8.07 6.13
C LEU A 169 -8.65 6.55 6.02
N HIS A 170 -7.69 6.04 5.25
CA HIS A 170 -7.40 4.61 5.15
C HIS A 170 -5.93 4.33 5.43
N ILE A 171 -5.67 3.50 6.45
CA ILE A 171 -4.33 2.98 6.72
C ILE A 171 -4.17 1.69 5.94
N HIS A 172 -3.18 1.64 5.04
CA HIS A 172 -2.91 0.47 4.21
C HIS A 172 -2.23 -0.65 4.99
N ASP A 173 -2.42 -1.88 4.51
CA ASP A 173 -1.72 -3.11 4.95
C ASP A 173 -1.78 -3.43 6.44
N LEU A 174 -2.90 -3.11 7.07
CA LEU A 174 -3.16 -3.50 8.46
C LEU A 174 -3.18 -5.02 8.68
N GLY A 175 -3.23 -5.81 7.62
CA GLY A 175 -3.17 -7.28 7.67
C GLY A 175 -1.80 -7.87 8.01
N LEU A 176 -0.73 -7.06 8.04
CA LEU A 176 0.63 -7.49 8.31
C LEU A 176 1.33 -6.56 9.33
N LEU A 177 2.22 -7.14 10.15
CA LEU A 177 3.08 -6.38 11.07
C LEU A 177 4.42 -6.08 10.38
N SER A 178 4.40 -5.28 9.32
CA SER A 178 5.60 -5.03 8.50
C SER A 178 5.59 -3.64 7.89
N THR A 179 6.72 -3.26 7.28
CA THR A 179 6.81 -2.08 6.42
C THR A 179 5.90 -2.23 5.20
N TYR A 180 5.64 -1.12 4.50
CA TYR A 180 4.87 -1.16 3.26
C TYR A 180 5.71 -1.72 2.11
N CYS A 181 6.76 -1.04 1.68
CA CYS A 181 7.62 -1.52 0.61
C CYS A 181 9.10 -1.24 0.90
N CYS A 182 9.99 -2.02 0.25
CA CYS A 182 11.42 -1.93 0.44
C CYS A 182 12.18 -1.99 -0.88
N GLY A 183 13.17 -1.11 -1.03
CA GLY A 183 14.19 -1.20 -2.05
C GLY A 183 15.48 -1.76 -1.45
N TRP A 184 15.98 -2.80 -2.08
CA TRP A 184 17.14 -3.53 -1.61
C TRP A 184 18.37 -3.27 -2.48
N SER A 185 19.54 -3.46 -1.91
CA SER A 185 20.79 -3.39 -2.64
C SER A 185 21.10 -4.74 -3.31
N LEU A 186 21.04 -4.77 -4.64
CA LEU A 186 21.54 -5.90 -5.40
C LEU A 186 23.05 -6.06 -5.20
N GLU A 187 23.78 -4.95 -5.12
CA GLU A 187 25.21 -4.94 -4.84
C GLU A 187 25.54 -5.63 -3.50
N ASP A 188 24.75 -5.37 -2.45
CA ASP A 188 24.90 -6.06 -1.17
C ASP A 188 24.72 -7.57 -1.29
N LEU A 189 23.73 -8.01 -2.08
CA LEU A 189 23.53 -9.44 -2.33
C LEU A 189 24.73 -10.06 -3.06
N LEU A 190 25.28 -9.35 -4.05
CA LEU A 190 26.47 -9.81 -4.80
C LEU A 190 27.74 -9.83 -3.92
N ASN A 191 27.85 -8.93 -2.95
CA ASN A 191 28.98 -8.85 -2.02
C ASN A 191 28.88 -9.83 -0.84
N LYS A 192 27.69 -9.94 -0.24
CA LYS A 192 27.48 -10.69 1.01
C LYS A 192 26.94 -12.10 0.77
N GLY A 193 26.32 -12.34 -0.39
CA GLY A 193 25.51 -13.53 -0.64
C GLY A 193 24.15 -13.47 0.06
N PHE A 194 23.46 -14.61 0.08
CA PHE A 194 22.14 -14.72 0.72
C PHE A 194 22.26 -15.39 2.09
N GLY A 195 21.83 -14.69 3.15
CA GLY A 195 21.92 -15.21 4.50
C GLY A 195 21.45 -14.24 5.57
N GLY A 196 21.94 -14.40 6.79
CA GLY A 196 21.73 -13.49 7.92
C GLY A 196 20.69 -13.93 8.93
N ALA A 197 19.87 -14.96 8.67
CA ALA A 197 18.94 -15.51 9.64
C ALA A 197 19.59 -16.68 10.42
N PRO A 198 19.70 -16.58 11.76
CA PRO A 198 20.37 -17.61 12.55
C PRO A 198 19.79 -19.01 12.34
N GLY A 199 20.66 -19.99 12.05
CA GLY A 199 20.26 -21.39 11.86
C GLY A 199 19.52 -21.70 10.56
N LYS A 200 19.50 -20.79 9.61
CA LYS A 200 18.96 -20.99 8.25
C LYS A 200 20.08 -21.19 7.25
N VAL A 201 19.70 -21.67 6.06
CA VAL A 201 20.64 -21.84 4.96
C VAL A 201 21.19 -20.48 4.52
N GLU A 202 22.52 -20.44 4.31
CA GLU A 202 23.22 -19.29 3.78
C GLU A 202 23.93 -19.67 2.49
N SER A 203 23.96 -18.76 1.53
CA SER A 203 24.69 -18.92 0.27
C SER A 203 25.83 -17.93 0.21
N ALA A 204 27.01 -18.37 -0.15
CA ALA A 204 28.15 -17.49 -0.44
C ALA A 204 27.79 -16.54 -1.61
N PRO A 205 28.52 -15.40 -1.76
CA PRO A 205 28.40 -14.51 -2.91
C PRO A 205 28.44 -15.26 -4.24
N PRO A 206 27.56 -14.91 -5.20
CA PRO A 206 27.46 -15.65 -6.46
C PRO A 206 28.70 -15.46 -7.33
N LYS A 207 29.12 -16.52 -8.02
CA LYS A 207 30.21 -16.48 -8.97
C LYS A 207 29.77 -16.66 -10.41
N HIS A 208 28.53 -17.09 -10.62
CA HIS A 208 27.94 -17.43 -11.91
C HIS A 208 26.63 -16.71 -12.13
N PHE A 209 26.31 -16.38 -13.38
CA PHE A 209 25.12 -15.64 -13.77
C PHE A 209 23.82 -16.31 -13.27
N GLU A 210 23.67 -17.62 -13.52
CA GLU A 210 22.51 -18.38 -13.06
C GLU A 210 22.38 -18.35 -11.54
N THR A 211 23.51 -18.48 -10.83
CA THR A 211 23.51 -18.44 -9.37
C THR A 211 23.09 -17.07 -8.84
N ALA A 212 23.56 -15.99 -9.46
CA ALA A 212 23.16 -14.62 -9.09
C ALA A 212 21.66 -14.41 -9.26
N LEU A 213 21.09 -14.84 -10.40
CA LEU A 213 19.65 -14.78 -10.65
C LEU A 213 18.84 -15.60 -9.62
N MET A 214 19.25 -16.83 -9.34
CA MET A 214 18.53 -17.70 -8.39
C MET A 214 18.70 -17.26 -6.94
N GLN A 215 19.83 -16.67 -6.56
CA GLN A 215 19.96 -16.03 -5.24
C GLN A 215 19.04 -14.83 -5.11
N LEU A 216 18.90 -14.02 -6.15
CA LEU A 216 17.94 -12.90 -6.16
C LEU A 216 16.49 -13.41 -6.04
N VAL A 217 16.12 -14.49 -6.72
CA VAL A 217 14.81 -15.13 -6.53
C VAL A 217 14.59 -15.49 -5.07
N ASN A 218 15.52 -16.22 -4.44
CA ASN A 218 15.42 -16.62 -3.04
C ASN A 218 15.38 -15.42 -2.09
N PHE A 219 16.17 -14.39 -2.39
CA PHE A 219 16.21 -13.14 -1.64
C PHE A 219 14.85 -12.45 -1.64
N ILE A 220 14.24 -12.23 -2.81
CA ILE A 220 12.94 -11.56 -2.94
C ILE A 220 11.83 -12.40 -2.29
N TYR A 221 11.80 -13.74 -2.51
CA TYR A 221 10.81 -14.62 -1.88
C TYR A 221 10.90 -14.64 -0.36
N THR A 222 12.08 -14.48 0.19
CA THR A 222 12.28 -14.44 1.65
C THR A 222 11.90 -13.10 2.24
N LEU A 223 12.39 -12.01 1.66
CA LEU A 223 12.15 -10.66 2.18
C LEU A 223 10.71 -10.17 2.00
N GLN A 224 9.98 -10.65 1.00
CA GLN A 224 8.53 -10.39 0.91
C GLN A 224 7.74 -10.92 2.12
N GLY A 225 8.28 -11.87 2.88
CA GLY A 225 7.70 -12.32 4.16
C GLY A 225 7.85 -11.29 5.28
N GLU A 226 8.73 -10.30 5.12
CA GLU A 226 9.02 -9.26 6.09
C GLU A 226 8.54 -7.85 5.65
N ALA A 227 7.94 -7.72 4.46
CA ALA A 227 7.34 -6.49 3.94
C ALA A 227 5.96 -6.76 3.32
N ALA A 228 5.02 -5.82 3.48
CA ALA A 228 3.64 -6.01 3.03
C ALA A 228 3.49 -5.85 1.51
N GLY A 229 4.12 -4.85 0.95
CA GLY A 229 3.99 -4.47 -0.46
C GLY A 229 5.17 -4.92 -1.31
N ALA A 230 5.57 -4.05 -2.20
CA ALA A 230 6.52 -4.35 -3.24
C ALA A 230 7.97 -4.33 -2.77
N GLN A 231 8.77 -5.14 -3.44
CA GLN A 231 10.23 -5.19 -3.32
C GLN A 231 10.86 -4.65 -4.60
N ALA A 232 12.00 -4.01 -4.52
CA ALA A 232 12.70 -3.51 -5.70
C ALA A 232 14.21 -3.69 -5.60
N VAL A 233 14.84 -3.82 -6.76
CA VAL A 233 16.29 -3.65 -6.92
C VAL A 233 16.58 -2.74 -8.11
N SER A 234 17.64 -1.96 -8.01
CA SER A 234 18.12 -1.09 -9.09
C SER A 234 19.36 -1.63 -9.78
N ASN A 235 19.68 -1.07 -10.94
CA ASN A 235 20.87 -1.41 -11.73
C ASN A 235 20.96 -2.91 -12.07
N PHE A 236 19.81 -3.53 -12.35
CA PHE A 236 19.72 -4.99 -12.53
C PHE A 236 20.60 -5.47 -13.68
N ASP A 237 20.52 -4.85 -14.85
CA ASP A 237 21.29 -5.21 -16.02
C ASP A 237 22.77 -4.81 -15.88
N THR A 238 23.07 -3.64 -15.30
CA THR A 238 24.43 -3.17 -15.04
C THR A 238 25.21 -4.14 -14.14
N LEU A 239 24.63 -4.47 -12.98
CA LEU A 239 25.31 -5.27 -11.96
C LEU A 239 25.46 -6.76 -12.35
N LEU A 240 24.56 -7.27 -13.19
CA LEU A 240 24.57 -8.67 -13.62
C LEU A 240 25.34 -8.94 -14.93
N ALA A 241 25.55 -7.91 -15.75
CA ALA A 241 26.25 -8.05 -17.05
C ALA A 241 27.66 -8.70 -16.94
N PRO A 242 28.49 -8.37 -15.95
CA PRO A 242 29.83 -8.95 -15.85
C PRO A 242 29.84 -10.47 -15.76
N PHE A 243 28.85 -11.09 -15.10
CA PHE A 243 28.77 -12.55 -14.95
C PHE A 243 28.69 -13.27 -16.31
N ILE A 244 28.02 -12.66 -17.31
CA ILE A 244 27.87 -13.26 -18.65
C ILE A 244 29.21 -13.44 -19.31
N ARG A 245 30.07 -12.42 -19.26
CA ARG A 245 31.43 -12.49 -19.83
C ARG A 245 32.33 -13.45 -19.06
N ILE A 246 32.28 -13.40 -17.73
CA ILE A 246 33.09 -14.29 -16.86
C ILE A 246 32.70 -15.75 -17.08
N ASP A 247 31.43 -16.06 -17.24
CA ASP A 247 30.95 -17.42 -17.53
C ASP A 247 31.08 -17.79 -19.03
N ASN A 248 31.50 -16.86 -19.87
CA ASN A 248 31.59 -17.03 -21.33
C ASN A 248 30.29 -17.55 -21.95
N LEU A 249 29.13 -16.94 -21.55
CA LEU A 249 27.82 -17.35 -22.02
C LEU A 249 27.51 -16.77 -23.39
N ASP A 250 26.87 -17.59 -24.23
CA ASP A 250 26.22 -17.12 -25.45
C ASP A 250 24.80 -16.57 -25.17
N TYR A 251 24.19 -15.96 -26.21
CA TYR A 251 22.88 -15.34 -26.08
C TYR A 251 21.79 -16.35 -25.72
N ASP A 252 21.80 -17.55 -26.29
CA ASP A 252 20.77 -18.55 -26.03
C ASP A 252 20.84 -19.06 -24.58
N GLN A 253 22.00 -19.17 -24.02
CA GLN A 253 22.23 -19.51 -22.61
C GLN A 253 21.71 -18.39 -21.69
N VAL A 254 22.04 -17.12 -21.97
CA VAL A 254 21.52 -15.96 -21.21
C VAL A 254 20.00 -15.93 -21.26
N LYS A 255 19.41 -16.12 -22.43
CA LYS A 255 17.96 -16.14 -22.61
C LYS A 255 17.28 -17.28 -21.84
N GLN A 256 17.89 -18.47 -21.83
CA GLN A 256 17.38 -19.61 -21.06
C GLN A 256 17.41 -19.34 -19.55
N MET A 257 18.49 -18.76 -19.02
CA MET A 257 18.61 -18.39 -17.61
C MET A 257 17.65 -17.28 -17.24
N MET A 258 17.46 -16.26 -18.11
CA MET A 258 16.47 -15.21 -17.93
C MET A 258 15.04 -15.77 -17.92
N GLN A 259 14.75 -16.75 -18.80
CA GLN A 259 13.44 -17.43 -18.80
C GLN A 259 13.23 -18.16 -17.47
N ALA A 260 14.21 -18.87 -16.94
CA ALA A 260 14.12 -19.55 -15.65
C ALA A 260 13.86 -18.53 -14.51
N PHE A 261 14.57 -17.40 -14.52
CA PHE A 261 14.38 -16.32 -13.54
C PHE A 261 12.95 -15.79 -13.58
N ILE A 262 12.44 -15.37 -14.74
CA ILE A 262 11.10 -14.80 -14.91
C ILE A 262 10.02 -15.80 -14.50
N PHE A 263 10.12 -17.07 -14.91
CA PHE A 263 9.17 -18.10 -14.49
C PHE A 263 9.17 -18.31 -12.98
N ASN A 264 10.34 -18.36 -12.33
CA ASN A 264 10.41 -18.49 -10.87
C ASN A 264 9.79 -17.27 -10.16
N MET A 265 9.99 -16.05 -10.69
CA MET A 265 9.39 -14.84 -10.11
C MET A 265 7.86 -14.78 -10.25
N ASN A 266 7.24 -15.59 -11.11
CA ASN A 266 5.79 -15.65 -11.30
C ASN A 266 5.12 -16.88 -10.67
N ILE A 267 5.82 -17.63 -9.82
CA ILE A 267 5.21 -18.73 -9.05
C ILE A 267 4.49 -18.17 -7.84
N ALA A 268 3.21 -18.53 -7.69
CA ALA A 268 2.34 -18.06 -6.61
C ALA A 268 2.63 -18.79 -5.29
N THR A 269 3.74 -18.48 -4.63
CA THR A 269 4.17 -19.10 -3.35
C THR A 269 4.12 -18.15 -2.16
N ARG A 270 3.85 -16.86 -2.40
CA ARG A 270 3.66 -15.87 -1.34
C ARG A 270 2.40 -16.17 -0.52
N VAL A 271 2.38 -15.67 0.73
CA VAL A 271 1.19 -15.69 1.59
C VAL A 271 -0.03 -15.19 0.81
N GLY A 272 -1.15 -15.89 0.92
CA GLY A 272 -2.35 -15.59 0.13
C GLY A 272 -2.34 -16.12 -1.30
N PHE A 273 -1.37 -16.96 -1.67
CA PHE A 273 -1.21 -17.53 -3.01
C PHE A 273 -0.90 -16.45 -4.07
N GLN A 274 -0.10 -15.47 -3.69
CA GLN A 274 0.37 -14.39 -4.55
C GLN A 274 1.77 -14.67 -5.10
N THR A 275 2.10 -14.03 -6.22
CA THR A 275 3.48 -13.86 -6.67
C THR A 275 4.17 -12.74 -5.89
N PRO A 276 5.51 -12.70 -5.81
CA PRO A 276 6.21 -11.54 -5.27
C PRO A 276 5.86 -10.29 -6.08
N PHE A 277 5.50 -9.21 -5.40
CA PHE A 277 5.41 -7.91 -6.05
C PHE A 277 6.82 -7.35 -6.18
N PHE A 278 7.40 -7.49 -7.37
CA PHE A 278 8.81 -7.19 -7.59
C PHE A 278 9.02 -6.24 -8.77
N ASN A 279 9.82 -5.19 -8.54
CA ASN A 279 10.22 -4.22 -9.54
C ASN A 279 11.74 -4.29 -9.77
N ILE A 280 12.16 -4.13 -11.00
CA ILE A 280 13.57 -3.97 -11.39
C ILE A 280 13.76 -2.66 -12.14
N THR A 281 14.81 -1.90 -11.79
CA THR A 281 15.23 -0.78 -12.62
C THR A 281 16.33 -1.23 -13.56
N MET A 282 16.11 -0.99 -14.85
CA MET A 282 16.98 -1.31 -15.96
C MET A 282 17.64 -0.01 -16.45
N ASP A 283 18.95 -0.03 -16.55
CA ASP A 283 19.70 1.15 -16.97
C ASP A 283 19.81 1.25 -18.48
N LYS A 284 19.81 0.13 -19.19
CA LYS A 284 20.03 -0.03 -20.64
C LYS A 284 21.45 0.41 -21.07
N GLU A 285 21.95 1.50 -20.53
CA GLU A 285 23.32 2.03 -20.72
C GLU A 285 23.97 2.12 -19.35
N VAL A 286 25.31 1.83 -19.27
CA VAL A 286 25.98 1.84 -17.99
C VAL A 286 25.96 3.25 -17.39
N PRO A 287 25.36 3.46 -16.21
CA PRO A 287 25.31 4.75 -15.56
C PRO A 287 26.71 5.30 -15.26
N SER A 288 26.88 6.64 -15.31
CA SER A 288 28.14 7.31 -14.97
C SER A 288 28.63 6.95 -13.56
N THR A 289 27.71 6.77 -12.60
CA THR A 289 28.01 6.34 -11.23
C THR A 289 28.67 4.96 -11.14
N HIS A 290 28.44 4.09 -12.11
CA HIS A 290 28.97 2.73 -12.13
C HIS A 290 30.06 2.51 -13.16
N LYS A 291 30.16 3.39 -14.17
CA LYS A 291 31.02 3.19 -15.34
C LYS A 291 32.45 2.88 -14.98
N ASP A 292 33.03 3.58 -14.02
CA ASP A 292 34.43 3.46 -13.61
C ASP A 292 34.60 2.63 -12.32
N LEU A 293 33.52 2.05 -11.78
CA LEU A 293 33.59 1.19 -10.61
C LEU A 293 34.07 -0.22 -10.99
N PRO A 294 34.90 -0.86 -10.14
CA PRO A 294 35.29 -2.23 -10.32
C PRO A 294 34.10 -3.19 -10.21
N ILE A 295 34.07 -4.23 -11.02
CA ILE A 295 33.01 -5.24 -10.97
C ILE A 295 33.09 -6.12 -9.74
N ILE A 296 31.97 -6.71 -9.34
CA ILE A 296 31.85 -7.60 -8.17
C ILE A 296 31.52 -9.01 -8.64
N ILE A 297 32.41 -9.97 -8.36
CA ILE A 297 32.19 -11.40 -8.63
C ILE A 297 32.60 -12.21 -7.39
N GLY A 298 31.72 -13.05 -6.90
CA GLY A 298 32.02 -13.90 -5.74
C GLY A 298 32.35 -13.12 -4.46
N GLY A 299 31.76 -11.90 -4.31
CA GLY A 299 32.02 -11.02 -3.18
C GLY A 299 33.38 -10.31 -3.21
N GLN A 300 34.03 -10.28 -4.36
CA GLN A 300 35.33 -9.63 -4.53
C GLN A 300 35.27 -8.57 -5.63
N TYR A 301 35.94 -7.43 -5.38
CA TYR A 301 36.13 -6.38 -6.37
C TYR A 301 37.27 -6.71 -7.31
N HIS A 302 37.03 -6.71 -8.61
CA HIS A 302 37.98 -6.94 -9.66
C HIS A 302 38.40 -5.58 -10.25
N TYR A 303 39.49 -5.01 -9.74
CA TYR A 303 39.97 -3.66 -10.09
C TYR A 303 40.57 -3.55 -11.49
N ASP A 304 40.75 -4.67 -12.18
CA ASP A 304 41.20 -4.77 -13.56
C ASP A 304 40.10 -4.63 -14.61
N LEU A 305 38.82 -4.64 -14.17
CA LEU A 305 37.63 -4.54 -15.01
C LEU A 305 36.63 -3.55 -14.40
N THR A 306 36.01 -2.72 -15.23
CA THR A 306 34.95 -1.79 -14.80
C THR A 306 33.63 -2.11 -15.47
N TYR A 307 32.51 -1.73 -14.82
CA TYR A 307 31.18 -1.97 -15.39
C TYR A 307 31.00 -1.34 -16.77
N GLY A 308 31.68 -0.23 -17.08
CA GLY A 308 31.65 0.43 -18.39
C GLY A 308 32.07 -0.44 -19.58
N GLU A 309 32.76 -1.53 -19.32
CA GLU A 309 33.25 -2.46 -20.35
C GLU A 309 32.18 -3.50 -20.79
N PHE A 310 31.01 -3.59 -20.09
CA PHE A 310 30.07 -4.70 -20.23
C PHE A 310 28.76 -4.32 -20.95
N GLN A 311 28.75 -3.26 -21.76
CA GLN A 311 27.55 -2.84 -22.49
C GLN A 311 26.96 -3.95 -23.38
N LYS A 312 27.80 -4.72 -24.05
CA LYS A 312 27.33 -5.85 -24.89
C LYS A 312 26.55 -6.90 -24.08
N GLU A 313 27.00 -7.19 -22.90
CA GLU A 313 26.37 -8.15 -22.00
C GLU A 313 25.07 -7.58 -21.40
N MET A 314 25.03 -6.26 -21.13
CA MET A 314 23.77 -5.57 -20.76
C MET A 314 22.75 -5.67 -21.88
N ASP A 315 23.15 -5.45 -23.13
CA ASP A 315 22.28 -5.57 -24.29
C ASP A 315 21.68 -6.99 -24.39
N MET A 316 22.47 -8.03 -24.12
CA MET A 316 21.99 -9.41 -24.09
C MET A 316 20.94 -9.64 -23.01
N ILE A 317 21.11 -9.08 -21.80
CA ILE A 317 20.14 -9.16 -20.72
C ILE A 317 18.82 -8.47 -21.14
N ASN A 318 18.90 -7.25 -21.64
CA ASN A 318 17.73 -6.46 -22.03
C ASN A 318 16.93 -7.14 -23.14
N ILE A 319 17.58 -7.59 -24.21
CA ILE A 319 16.92 -8.27 -25.31
C ILE A 319 16.29 -9.60 -24.84
N ALA A 320 17.03 -10.41 -24.07
CA ALA A 320 16.55 -11.68 -23.54
C ALA A 320 15.32 -11.46 -22.61
N PHE A 321 15.37 -10.45 -21.74
CA PHE A 321 14.27 -10.07 -20.86
C PHE A 321 13.01 -9.72 -21.67
N CYS A 322 13.13 -8.81 -22.63
CA CYS A 322 12.00 -8.40 -23.47
C CYS A 322 11.41 -9.57 -24.25
N GLU A 323 12.23 -10.42 -24.84
CA GLU A 323 11.77 -11.58 -25.61
C GLU A 323 11.02 -12.61 -24.76
N VAL A 324 11.51 -12.89 -23.54
CA VAL A 324 10.85 -13.81 -22.62
C VAL A 324 9.52 -13.22 -22.14
N MET A 325 9.50 -11.94 -21.75
CA MET A 325 8.28 -11.25 -21.31
C MET A 325 7.22 -11.24 -22.42
N MET A 326 7.61 -10.96 -23.67
CA MET A 326 6.69 -10.95 -24.83
C MET A 326 6.19 -12.33 -25.22
N LYS A 327 6.95 -13.39 -24.94
CA LYS A 327 6.53 -14.77 -25.20
C LYS A 327 5.42 -15.22 -24.25
N GLY A 328 5.47 -14.75 -23.00
CA GLY A 328 4.52 -15.13 -21.96
C GLY A 328 4.66 -16.58 -21.51
N ASP A 329 3.67 -17.03 -20.72
CA ASP A 329 3.58 -18.40 -20.24
C ASP A 329 3.14 -19.39 -21.34
N ALA A 330 2.95 -20.67 -21.00
CA ALA A 330 2.53 -21.71 -21.93
C ALA A 330 1.18 -21.43 -22.63
N LYS A 331 0.32 -20.62 -22.00
CA LYS A 331 -0.97 -20.18 -22.55
C LYS A 331 -0.89 -18.81 -23.25
N GLY A 332 0.28 -18.18 -23.27
CA GLY A 332 0.50 -16.84 -23.82
C GLY A 332 0.08 -15.70 -22.91
N ARG A 333 -0.15 -15.97 -21.61
CA ARG A 333 -0.40 -14.92 -20.61
C ARG A 333 0.87 -14.12 -20.37
N VAL A 334 0.70 -12.82 -20.24
CA VAL A 334 1.81 -11.94 -19.88
C VAL A 334 2.30 -12.23 -18.45
N PHE A 335 3.61 -12.14 -18.25
CA PHE A 335 4.18 -12.17 -16.92
C PHE A 335 3.95 -10.81 -16.24
N THR A 336 3.38 -10.84 -15.05
CA THR A 336 3.12 -9.61 -14.27
C THR A 336 4.41 -9.08 -13.63
N PHE A 337 5.32 -9.97 -13.26
CA PHE A 337 6.56 -9.64 -12.57
C PHE A 337 7.78 -10.30 -13.21
N PRO A 338 9.00 -9.71 -13.01
CA PRO A 338 9.24 -8.38 -12.43
C PRO A 338 8.73 -7.26 -13.34
N ILE A 339 8.31 -6.15 -12.71
CA ILE A 339 7.94 -4.93 -13.45
C ILE A 339 9.23 -4.19 -13.81
N PRO A 340 9.57 -3.99 -15.09
CA PRO A 340 10.73 -3.23 -15.48
C PRO A 340 10.42 -1.72 -15.50
N THR A 341 11.32 -0.94 -14.93
CA THR A 341 11.35 0.51 -15.10
C THR A 341 12.61 0.89 -15.89
N TYR A 342 12.46 1.60 -16.99
CA TYR A 342 13.57 2.12 -17.78
C TYR A 342 13.73 3.62 -17.53
N ASN A 343 14.97 4.05 -17.26
CA ASN A 343 15.33 5.45 -17.09
C ASN A 343 15.63 6.07 -18.46
N ILE A 344 14.74 6.95 -18.93
CA ILE A 344 14.97 7.71 -20.17
C ILE A 344 15.76 8.96 -19.82
N THR A 345 16.99 9.03 -20.34
CA THR A 345 17.91 10.15 -20.16
C THR A 345 18.17 10.87 -21.50
N GLU A 346 18.84 12.02 -21.49
CA GLU A 346 19.24 12.73 -22.70
C GLU A 346 20.12 11.88 -23.65
N ASN A 347 20.85 10.90 -23.08
CA ASN A 347 21.75 10.00 -23.82
C ASN A 347 21.03 8.77 -24.36
N TRP A 348 19.72 8.62 -24.18
CA TRP A 348 18.98 7.45 -24.65
C TRP A 348 19.03 7.30 -26.17
N GLU A 349 19.68 6.26 -26.63
CA GLU A 349 19.73 5.92 -28.06
C GLU A 349 18.41 5.24 -28.47
N TRP A 350 17.61 5.96 -29.27
CA TRP A 350 16.31 5.48 -29.73
C TRP A 350 16.41 4.43 -30.86
N ASP A 351 17.44 4.55 -31.70
CA ASP A 351 17.60 3.74 -32.91
C ASP A 351 18.71 2.69 -32.73
N ASN A 352 18.48 1.76 -31.82
CA ASN A 352 19.31 0.59 -31.64
C ASN A 352 18.47 -0.67 -31.34
N PRO A 353 19.04 -1.90 -31.54
CA PRO A 353 18.28 -3.14 -31.36
C PRO A 353 17.67 -3.34 -29.98
N VAL A 354 18.28 -2.82 -28.92
CA VAL A 354 17.75 -2.92 -27.56
C VAL A 354 16.52 -2.04 -27.41
N SER A 355 16.60 -0.77 -27.83
CA SER A 355 15.47 0.14 -27.83
C SER A 355 14.31 -0.40 -28.67
N ASP A 356 14.58 -0.93 -29.87
CA ASP A 356 13.57 -1.57 -30.71
C ASP A 356 12.83 -2.70 -29.97
N LYS A 357 13.56 -3.52 -29.23
CA LYS A 357 12.97 -4.62 -28.45
C LYS A 357 12.12 -4.12 -27.28
N ILE A 358 12.56 -3.08 -26.59
CA ILE A 358 11.78 -2.44 -25.52
C ILE A 358 10.49 -1.83 -26.11
N MET A 359 10.59 -1.15 -27.25
CA MET A 359 9.42 -0.57 -27.92
C MET A 359 8.45 -1.64 -28.47
N GLU A 360 8.97 -2.77 -28.95
CA GLU A 360 8.14 -3.91 -29.35
C GLU A 360 7.34 -4.48 -28.15
N MET A 361 7.98 -4.62 -26.99
CA MET A 361 7.33 -5.06 -25.75
C MET A 361 6.28 -4.04 -25.27
N THR A 362 6.59 -2.75 -25.40
CA THR A 362 5.67 -1.66 -25.06
C THR A 362 4.46 -1.64 -26.01
N ALA A 363 4.71 -1.72 -27.30
CA ALA A 363 3.65 -1.73 -28.32
C ALA A 363 2.65 -2.86 -28.13
N LYS A 364 3.13 -4.04 -27.74
CA LYS A 364 2.30 -5.24 -27.63
C LYS A 364 1.57 -5.38 -26.31
N PHE A 365 2.24 -5.10 -25.20
CA PHE A 365 1.72 -5.38 -23.86
C PHE A 365 1.77 -4.18 -22.91
N GLY A 366 2.54 -3.12 -23.22
CA GLY A 366 2.70 -1.98 -22.33
C GLY A 366 3.38 -2.33 -21.00
N ILE A 367 4.28 -3.31 -20.98
CA ILE A 367 4.89 -3.81 -19.72
C ILE A 367 5.75 -2.75 -19.02
N PRO A 368 6.65 -2.00 -19.72
CA PRO A 368 7.58 -1.10 -19.05
C PRO A 368 6.91 0.13 -18.45
N TYR A 369 7.54 0.61 -17.39
CA TYR A 369 7.47 2.01 -16.95
C TYR A 369 8.64 2.77 -17.52
N PHE A 370 8.40 4.01 -17.88
CA PHE A 370 9.44 4.95 -18.33
C PHE A 370 9.54 6.08 -17.32
N SER A 371 10.71 6.20 -16.69
CA SER A 371 11.05 7.30 -15.81
C SER A 371 11.69 8.41 -16.62
N ASN A 372 11.17 9.63 -16.51
CA ASN A 372 11.61 10.76 -17.30
C ASN A 372 12.73 11.54 -16.61
N PHE A 373 13.91 11.52 -17.20
CA PHE A 373 15.07 12.31 -16.80
C PHE A 373 15.56 13.27 -17.91
N VAL A 374 14.85 13.36 -19.02
CA VAL A 374 15.18 14.29 -20.12
C VAL A 374 14.73 15.69 -19.75
N ASN A 375 13.45 15.84 -19.37
CA ASN A 375 12.88 17.11 -18.95
C ASN A 375 12.57 17.05 -17.43
N SER A 376 13.60 16.97 -16.62
CA SER A 376 13.50 16.79 -15.17
C SER A 376 14.52 17.67 -14.45
N GLU A 377 14.13 18.22 -13.31
CA GLU A 377 15.05 18.93 -12.40
C GLU A 377 15.92 17.95 -11.58
N LEU A 378 15.65 16.65 -11.67
CA LEU A 378 16.35 15.61 -10.92
C LEU A 378 17.41 14.94 -11.80
N ASP A 379 18.56 14.70 -11.20
CA ASP A 379 19.63 13.95 -11.82
C ASP A 379 19.28 12.44 -11.78
N PRO A 380 19.36 11.70 -12.90
CA PRO A 380 19.18 10.26 -12.92
C PRO A 380 20.11 9.51 -11.97
N GLU A 381 21.22 10.12 -11.58
CA GLU A 381 22.17 9.57 -10.63
C GLU A 381 21.72 9.67 -9.17
N ASP A 382 20.90 10.69 -8.85
CA ASP A 382 20.40 10.94 -7.50
C ASP A 382 19.08 10.24 -7.19
N VAL A 383 18.38 9.70 -8.20
CA VAL A 383 17.04 9.15 -8.06
C VAL A 383 17.03 7.67 -8.40
N ARG A 384 16.43 6.88 -7.53
CA ARG A 384 16.14 5.46 -7.78
C ARG A 384 14.65 5.20 -7.81
N SER A 385 14.26 4.43 -8.79
CA SER A 385 12.87 4.02 -8.95
C SER A 385 12.57 2.90 -7.96
N MET A 386 11.60 3.12 -7.09
CA MET A 386 11.09 2.10 -6.19
C MET A 386 9.68 1.66 -6.59
N CYS A 387 9.40 0.46 -6.23
CA CYS A 387 8.35 -0.45 -6.63
C CYS A 387 6.94 0.06 -6.87
N CYS A 388 6.49 1.12 -6.32
CA CYS A 388 5.13 1.65 -6.52
C CYS A 388 5.14 3.07 -7.03
N ARG A 389 6.13 3.42 -7.89
CA ARG A 389 6.31 4.77 -8.40
C ARG A 389 6.89 5.74 -7.35
N LEU A 390 7.37 5.20 -6.24
CA LEU A 390 8.05 5.98 -5.22
C LEU A 390 9.33 6.56 -5.83
N ARG A 391 9.35 7.87 -6.02
CA ARG A 391 10.51 8.62 -6.43
C ARG A 391 11.25 9.05 -5.18
N LEU A 392 12.47 8.57 -5.00
CA LEU A 392 13.30 8.94 -3.87
C LEU A 392 14.34 9.95 -4.32
N ASP A 393 14.21 11.19 -3.88
CA ASP A 393 15.24 12.19 -4.05
C ASP A 393 16.32 11.99 -2.97
N ASN A 394 17.46 11.46 -3.39
CA ASN A 394 18.60 11.25 -2.50
C ASN A 394 19.28 12.55 -2.04
N LYS A 395 18.98 13.71 -2.66
CA LYS A 395 19.56 14.99 -2.24
C LYS A 395 19.20 15.33 -0.80
N GLU A 396 17.97 15.00 -0.38
CA GLU A 396 17.56 15.19 1.01
C GLU A 396 18.25 14.21 1.96
N LEU A 397 18.42 12.94 1.56
CA LEU A 397 19.22 11.94 2.30
C LEU A 397 20.70 12.37 2.41
N ILE A 398 21.28 12.92 1.34
CA ILE A 398 22.67 13.43 1.32
C ILE A 398 22.81 14.67 2.21
N ARG A 399 21.84 15.58 2.20
CA ARG A 399 21.80 16.78 3.06
C ARG A 399 21.81 16.44 4.54
N ARG A 400 21.18 15.34 4.95
CA ARG A 400 21.10 14.88 6.33
C ARG A 400 22.33 14.09 6.80
N GLY A 401 23.40 14.04 6.00
CA GLY A 401 24.68 13.39 6.38
C GLY A 401 24.77 11.91 6.05
N GLY A 402 23.84 11.38 5.24
CA GLY A 402 23.96 10.08 4.61
C GLY A 402 25.08 10.09 3.57
N GLY A 403 26.22 9.61 3.99
CA GLY A 403 27.55 9.77 3.41
C GLY A 403 27.74 9.56 1.92
N LEU A 404 28.90 9.95 1.50
CA LEU A 404 29.65 9.99 0.23
C LEU A 404 29.49 8.80 -0.76
N PHE A 405 28.57 7.87 -0.57
CA PHE A 405 28.33 6.74 -1.44
C PHE A 405 26.94 6.82 -2.03
N GLY A 406 26.89 7.26 -3.28
CA GLY A 406 25.70 7.57 -4.04
C GLY A 406 24.57 6.55 -3.95
N ALA A 407 23.33 7.05 -4.11
CA ALA A 407 22.10 6.31 -4.26
C ALA A 407 21.89 5.19 -3.22
N ASN A 408 21.42 5.54 -2.03
CA ASN A 408 21.18 4.55 -0.98
C ASN A 408 19.99 3.64 -1.37
N PRO A 409 20.22 2.39 -1.82
CA PRO A 409 19.14 1.50 -2.21
C PRO A 409 18.25 1.05 -1.05
N LYS A 410 18.70 1.18 0.19
CA LYS A 410 18.01 0.69 1.40
C LYS A 410 16.97 1.67 1.92
N THR A 411 16.05 2.04 1.06
CA THR A 411 14.95 2.96 1.34
C THR A 411 13.61 2.30 1.01
N GLY A 412 12.52 2.94 1.38
CA GLY A 412 11.18 2.41 1.10
C GLY A 412 10.11 3.26 1.73
N SER A 413 8.96 2.65 2.02
CA SER A 413 7.91 3.29 2.81
C SER A 413 7.61 2.46 4.06
N ILE A 414 7.57 3.14 5.21
CA ILE A 414 7.20 2.52 6.48
C ILE A 414 5.72 2.15 6.51
N GLY A 415 4.90 2.96 5.84
CA GLY A 415 3.46 2.79 5.72
C GLY A 415 2.84 3.87 4.86
N VAL A 416 1.65 3.60 4.35
CA VAL A 416 0.85 4.52 3.53
C VAL A 416 -0.47 4.79 4.21
N VAL A 417 -0.87 6.07 4.24
CA VAL A 417 -2.19 6.52 4.67
C VAL A 417 -2.82 7.34 3.56
N THR A 418 -4.03 6.97 3.17
CA THR A 418 -4.80 7.69 2.14
C THR A 418 -5.92 8.49 2.80
N ILE A 419 -6.00 9.78 2.47
CA ILE A 419 -7.03 10.70 2.99
C ILE A 419 -8.22 10.73 2.04
N ASN A 420 -9.44 10.71 2.59
CA ASN A 420 -10.69 10.83 1.87
C ASN A 420 -10.99 12.30 1.54
N MET A 421 -10.51 12.75 0.38
CA MET A 421 -10.69 14.16 -0.04
C MET A 421 -12.13 14.47 -0.40
N ALA A 422 -12.87 13.53 -1.00
CA ALA A 422 -14.26 13.74 -1.40
C ALA A 422 -15.16 14.11 -0.22
N ARG A 423 -15.01 13.40 0.91
CA ARG A 423 -15.70 13.73 2.16
C ARG A 423 -15.29 15.11 2.68
N LEU A 424 -14.01 15.45 2.65
CA LEU A 424 -13.52 16.76 3.07
C LEU A 424 -14.19 17.88 2.26
N GLY A 425 -14.31 17.72 0.94
CA GLY A 425 -15.01 18.67 0.08
C GLY A 425 -16.49 18.81 0.46
N HIS A 426 -17.16 17.69 0.77
CA HIS A 426 -18.59 17.68 1.13
C HIS A 426 -18.88 18.39 2.47
N VAL A 427 -18.02 18.18 3.49
CA VAL A 427 -18.26 18.69 4.85
C VAL A 427 -17.65 20.05 5.11
N SER A 428 -17.01 20.68 4.13
CA SER A 428 -16.36 21.98 4.26
C SER A 428 -17.16 23.09 3.57
N ASP A 429 -17.24 24.24 4.23
CA ASP A 429 -17.98 25.41 3.76
C ASP A 429 -17.09 26.54 3.24
N SER A 430 -15.78 26.43 3.48
CA SER A 430 -14.75 27.36 2.98
C SER A 430 -13.43 26.63 2.79
N LEU A 431 -12.55 27.19 1.96
CA LEU A 431 -11.21 26.60 1.72
C LEU A 431 -10.38 26.56 3.02
N GLU A 432 -10.44 27.60 3.84
CA GLU A 432 -9.78 27.62 5.14
C GLU A 432 -10.25 26.45 6.02
N ASN A 433 -11.58 26.21 6.09
CA ASN A 433 -12.14 25.09 6.84
C ASN A 433 -11.74 23.72 6.24
N LEU A 434 -11.66 23.61 4.90
CA LEU A 434 -11.16 22.40 4.23
C LEU A 434 -9.70 22.11 4.62
N LEU A 435 -8.84 23.12 4.55
CA LEU A 435 -7.41 22.98 4.86
C LEU A 435 -7.18 22.66 6.34
N GLU A 436 -7.92 23.30 7.27
CA GLU A 436 -7.85 22.97 8.70
C GLU A 436 -8.25 21.51 8.99
N ARG A 437 -9.31 21.02 8.34
CA ARG A 437 -9.76 19.62 8.47
C ARG A 437 -8.74 18.66 7.87
N LEU A 438 -8.19 19.00 6.72
CA LEU A 438 -7.13 18.24 6.05
C LEU A 438 -5.90 18.11 6.95
N GLU A 439 -5.42 19.22 7.50
CA GLU A 439 -4.27 19.22 8.40
C GLU A 439 -4.51 18.33 9.62
N ARG A 440 -5.71 18.40 10.22
CA ARG A 440 -6.07 17.51 11.33
C ARG A 440 -5.99 16.03 10.95
N LEU A 441 -6.45 15.65 9.75
CA LEU A 441 -6.32 14.26 9.28
C LEU A 441 -4.88 13.88 8.99
N MET A 442 -4.07 14.80 8.47
CA MET A 442 -2.63 14.58 8.26
C MET A 442 -1.90 14.38 9.60
N GLU A 443 -2.26 15.11 10.66
CA GLU A 443 -1.73 14.89 12.01
C GLU A 443 -2.10 13.50 12.56
N ILE A 444 -3.32 13.03 12.34
CA ILE A 444 -3.73 11.66 12.70
C ILE A 444 -2.96 10.62 11.88
N ALA A 445 -2.73 10.89 10.61
CA ALA A 445 -1.92 10.04 9.73
C ALA A 445 -0.47 9.97 10.22
N LYS A 446 0.15 11.11 10.59
CA LYS A 446 1.49 11.19 11.21
C LYS A 446 1.56 10.32 12.48
N ASP A 447 0.60 10.49 13.41
CA ASP A 447 0.55 9.69 14.65
C ASP A 447 0.55 8.19 14.36
N SER A 448 -0.22 7.75 13.35
CA SER A 448 -0.29 6.34 12.96
C SER A 448 1.06 5.82 12.40
N LEU A 449 1.70 6.61 11.53
CA LEU A 449 2.96 6.23 10.86
C LEU A 449 4.13 6.19 11.84
N GLU A 450 4.22 7.15 12.77
CA GLU A 450 5.25 7.18 13.81
C GLU A 450 5.07 6.02 14.82
N LYS A 451 3.83 5.70 15.20
CA LYS A 451 3.56 4.53 16.04
C LYS A 451 3.91 3.23 15.32
N LYS A 452 3.62 3.15 14.02
CA LYS A 452 4.02 2.00 13.19
C LYS A 452 5.53 1.85 13.17
N ARG A 453 6.29 2.91 12.86
CA ARG A 453 7.76 2.93 12.87
C ARG A 453 8.31 2.42 14.19
N LYS A 454 7.84 2.98 15.31
CA LYS A 454 8.27 2.59 16.65
C LYS A 454 8.03 1.11 16.95
N VAL A 455 6.88 0.55 16.58
CA VAL A 455 6.58 -0.87 16.80
C VAL A 455 7.47 -1.75 15.93
N LEU A 456 7.72 -1.36 14.68
CA LEU A 456 8.59 -2.12 13.79
C LEU A 456 10.05 -2.11 14.27
N GLU A 457 10.57 -0.97 14.74
CA GLU A 457 11.90 -0.89 15.37
C GLU A 457 12.02 -1.79 16.61
N ILE A 458 11.04 -1.76 17.51
CA ILE A 458 11.01 -2.64 18.69
C ILE A 458 11.04 -4.12 18.26
N ASN A 459 10.28 -4.49 17.24
CA ASN A 459 10.23 -5.85 16.74
C ASN A 459 11.50 -6.26 15.98
N MET A 460 12.17 -5.32 15.33
CA MET A 460 13.49 -5.51 14.71
C MET A 460 14.54 -5.87 15.76
N HIS A 461 14.57 -5.13 16.88
CA HIS A 461 15.45 -5.43 18.01
C HIS A 461 15.18 -6.82 18.61
N LYS A 462 13.91 -7.22 18.68
CA LYS A 462 13.50 -8.56 19.14
C LYS A 462 13.82 -9.68 18.16
N GLY A 463 14.24 -9.36 16.93
CA GLY A 463 14.59 -10.33 15.90
C GLY A 463 13.40 -10.91 15.13
N LEU A 464 12.26 -10.21 15.09
CA LEU A 464 11.08 -10.66 14.34
C LEU A 464 11.30 -10.60 12.82
N TYR A 465 12.21 -9.74 12.34
CA TYR A 465 12.56 -9.56 10.94
C TYR A 465 14.06 -9.88 10.73
N PRO A 466 14.45 -11.17 10.77
CA PRO A 466 15.86 -11.54 10.81
C PRO A 466 16.63 -11.15 9.54
N TYR A 467 16.01 -11.24 8.36
CA TYR A 467 16.65 -10.90 7.09
C TYR A 467 16.75 -9.38 6.89
N SER A 468 15.67 -8.64 7.11
CA SER A 468 15.69 -7.17 7.08
C SER A 468 16.72 -6.61 8.05
N LYS A 469 16.83 -7.19 9.24
CA LYS A 469 17.83 -6.81 10.24
C LYS A 469 19.27 -6.98 9.72
N HIS A 470 19.53 -8.05 8.98
CA HIS A 470 20.85 -8.31 8.41
C HIS A 470 21.17 -7.30 7.28
N TYR A 471 20.26 -7.11 6.34
CA TYR A 471 20.51 -6.25 5.18
C TYR A 471 20.40 -4.75 5.45
N LEU A 472 19.80 -4.34 6.57
CA LEU A 472 19.72 -2.95 7.03
C LEU A 472 20.70 -2.64 8.18
N SER A 473 21.66 -3.53 8.45
CA SER A 473 22.60 -3.35 9.56
C SER A 473 23.44 -2.09 9.46
N ASP A 474 23.85 -1.69 8.26
CA ASP A 474 24.61 -0.47 8.00
C ASP A 474 23.77 0.81 8.18
N VAL A 475 22.47 0.76 7.90
CA VAL A 475 21.55 1.86 8.23
C VAL A 475 21.49 2.02 9.74
N TYR A 476 21.36 0.91 10.47
CA TYR A 476 21.35 0.93 11.92
C TYR A 476 22.70 1.42 12.52
N ASP A 477 23.82 0.99 11.96
CA ASP A 477 25.16 1.41 12.40
C ASP A 477 25.37 2.92 12.21
N THR A 478 24.65 3.53 11.28
CA THR A 478 24.73 4.97 10.98
C THR A 478 23.76 5.80 11.81
N TYR A 479 22.51 5.35 11.97
CA TYR A 479 21.40 6.14 12.53
C TYR A 479 20.83 5.58 13.85
N GLU A 480 21.28 4.43 14.30
CA GLU A 480 20.71 3.67 15.44
C GLU A 480 19.24 3.25 15.23
N GLU A 481 18.74 3.36 14.00
CA GLU A 481 17.41 2.94 13.55
C GLU A 481 17.51 2.18 12.24
N TYR A 482 16.83 1.01 12.12
CA TYR A 482 16.86 0.20 10.90
C TYR A 482 16.02 0.81 9.77
N TRP A 483 14.89 1.43 10.14
CA TRP A 483 13.93 1.99 9.19
C TRP A 483 14.07 3.51 9.01
N HIS A 484 15.17 4.11 9.41
CA HIS A 484 15.41 5.55 9.33
C HIS A 484 15.21 6.11 7.92
N ASN A 485 15.70 5.41 6.91
CA ASN A 485 15.61 5.82 5.51
C ASN A 485 14.23 5.52 4.84
N HIS A 486 13.26 5.00 5.60
CA HIS A 486 11.93 4.71 5.06
C HIS A 486 10.99 5.88 5.24
N PHE A 487 10.32 6.28 4.15
CA PHE A 487 9.38 7.39 4.16
C PHE A 487 8.07 7.02 4.86
N ALA A 488 7.52 7.95 5.60
CA ALA A 488 6.14 7.95 6.02
C ALA A 488 5.30 8.58 4.91
N THR A 489 4.42 7.79 4.28
CA THR A 489 3.74 8.19 3.05
C THR A 489 2.30 8.57 3.33
N ILE A 490 1.89 9.77 2.87
CA ILE A 490 0.51 10.24 2.90
C ILE A 490 0.06 10.53 1.47
N GLY A 491 -1.17 10.20 1.11
CA GLY A 491 -1.72 10.47 -0.22
C GLY A 491 -3.19 10.85 -0.20
N PRO A 492 -3.64 11.68 -1.16
CA PRO A 492 -5.06 12.01 -1.35
C PRO A 492 -5.75 10.96 -2.22
N ASN A 493 -7.07 10.79 -2.05
CA ASN A 493 -7.93 10.05 -2.97
C ASN A 493 -9.25 10.81 -3.15
N GLY A 494 -9.75 10.88 -4.38
CA GLY A 494 -11.01 11.55 -4.68
C GLY A 494 -10.90 13.07 -4.78
N MET A 495 -9.81 13.60 -5.35
CA MET A 495 -9.67 15.07 -5.51
C MET A 495 -10.72 15.64 -6.48
N ASN A 496 -11.04 14.92 -7.55
CA ASN A 496 -12.12 15.33 -8.46
C ASN A 496 -13.44 15.50 -7.69
N GLU A 497 -13.81 14.49 -6.92
CA GLU A 497 -15.05 14.50 -6.13
C GLU A 497 -14.97 15.47 -4.94
N CYS A 498 -13.79 15.76 -4.41
CA CYS A 498 -13.55 16.82 -3.44
C CYS A 498 -14.00 18.17 -4.02
N ILE A 499 -13.50 18.51 -5.19
CA ILE A 499 -13.83 19.77 -5.86
C ILE A 499 -15.31 19.82 -6.22
N MET A 500 -15.86 18.75 -6.80
CA MET A 500 -17.29 18.66 -7.12
C MET A 500 -18.18 18.93 -5.89
N ASN A 501 -17.89 18.28 -4.78
CA ASN A 501 -18.66 18.42 -3.55
C ASN A 501 -18.48 19.80 -2.91
N PHE A 502 -17.24 20.32 -2.87
CA PHE A 502 -16.93 21.62 -2.31
C PHE A 502 -17.60 22.77 -3.09
N THR A 503 -17.57 22.69 -4.42
CA THR A 503 -18.19 23.70 -5.31
C THR A 503 -19.67 23.42 -5.59
N LYS A 504 -20.25 22.40 -4.97
CA LYS A 504 -21.65 21.97 -5.15
C LYS A 504 -22.01 21.69 -6.62
N GLY A 505 -21.07 21.07 -7.33
CA GLY A 505 -21.21 20.64 -8.72
C GLY A 505 -21.00 21.74 -9.77
N THR A 506 -20.52 22.92 -9.41
CA THR A 506 -20.20 23.97 -10.40
C THR A 506 -18.86 23.74 -11.09
N ASP A 507 -17.92 23.11 -10.38
CA ASP A 507 -16.58 22.82 -10.86
C ASP A 507 -16.17 21.38 -10.55
N ASN A 508 -15.15 20.90 -11.25
CA ASN A 508 -14.48 19.62 -11.06
C ASN A 508 -12.98 19.78 -11.37
N ILE A 509 -12.18 18.73 -11.25
CA ILE A 509 -10.73 18.83 -11.46
C ILE A 509 -10.33 19.24 -12.89
N VAL A 510 -11.24 19.07 -13.86
CA VAL A 510 -11.01 19.41 -15.27
C VAL A 510 -11.09 20.91 -15.52
N THR A 511 -11.91 21.62 -14.75
CA THR A 511 -12.05 23.09 -14.91
C THR A 511 -10.77 23.80 -14.42
N GLU A 512 -10.48 24.98 -14.98
CA GLU A 512 -9.33 25.78 -14.56
C GLU A 512 -9.37 26.09 -13.05
N VAL A 513 -10.54 26.52 -12.55
CA VAL A 513 -10.77 26.78 -11.13
C VAL A 513 -10.56 25.54 -10.27
N GLY A 514 -11.07 24.39 -10.73
CA GLY A 514 -10.90 23.13 -10.01
C GLY A 514 -9.46 22.65 -9.99
N LYS A 515 -8.72 22.81 -11.10
CA LYS A 515 -7.30 22.49 -11.19
C LYS A 515 -6.47 23.37 -10.25
N GLU A 516 -6.70 24.70 -10.25
CA GLU A 516 -6.02 25.63 -9.35
C GLU A 516 -6.28 25.25 -7.88
N LEU A 517 -7.52 24.90 -7.53
CA LEU A 517 -7.87 24.45 -6.18
C LEU A 517 -7.14 23.16 -5.80
N ALA A 518 -7.03 22.20 -6.72
CA ALA A 518 -6.28 20.96 -6.49
C ALA A 518 -4.79 21.26 -6.27
N GLU A 519 -4.20 22.18 -7.04
CA GLU A 519 -2.81 22.61 -6.89
C GLU A 519 -2.56 23.25 -5.52
N GLU A 520 -3.45 24.14 -5.06
CA GLU A 520 -3.35 24.81 -3.76
C GLU A 520 -3.43 23.79 -2.60
N ILE A 521 -4.34 22.81 -2.70
CA ILE A 521 -4.46 21.73 -1.70
C ILE A 521 -3.17 20.89 -1.66
N LEU A 522 -2.61 20.51 -2.81
CA LEU A 522 -1.37 19.73 -2.84
C LEU A 522 -0.16 20.50 -2.30
N ASP A 523 -0.06 21.81 -2.59
CA ASP A 523 0.99 22.67 -2.04
C ASP A 523 0.89 22.72 -0.51
N TYR A 524 -0.31 22.94 0.01
CA TYR A 524 -0.55 22.92 1.45
C TYR A 524 -0.18 21.57 2.10
N MET A 525 -0.54 20.45 1.45
CA MET A 525 -0.13 19.13 1.94
C MET A 525 1.39 18.99 2.02
N ASN A 526 2.12 19.46 1.01
CA ASN A 526 3.59 19.43 1.01
C ASN A 526 4.18 20.31 2.12
N GLU A 527 3.64 21.51 2.37
CA GLU A 527 4.06 22.38 3.48
C GLU A 527 3.90 21.67 4.84
N VAL A 528 2.78 20.99 5.05
CA VAL A 528 2.52 20.21 6.25
C VAL A 528 3.52 19.04 6.39
N LEU A 529 3.84 18.35 5.30
CA LEU A 529 4.82 17.25 5.33
C LEU A 529 6.24 17.73 5.64
N VAL A 530 6.64 18.91 5.14
CA VAL A 530 7.94 19.52 5.51
C VAL A 530 7.99 19.80 7.01
N ARG A 531 6.93 20.34 7.59
CA ARG A 531 6.83 20.54 9.05
C ARG A 531 6.93 19.22 9.80
N PHE A 532 6.28 18.15 9.34
CA PHE A 532 6.39 16.83 9.99
C PHE A 532 7.80 16.28 9.97
N GLN A 533 8.55 16.50 8.88
CA GLN A 533 9.98 16.13 8.82
C GLN A 533 10.82 16.89 9.84
N GLU A 534 10.55 18.18 10.03
CA GLU A 534 11.25 19.01 11.03
C GLU A 534 10.92 18.60 12.47
N GLU A 535 9.68 18.18 12.74
CA GLU A 535 9.22 17.78 14.07
C GLU A 535 9.70 16.39 14.48
N THR A 536 9.85 15.47 13.55
CA THR A 536 10.10 14.03 13.83
C THR A 536 11.50 13.57 13.51
N ASP A 537 12.23 14.32 12.67
CA ASP A 537 13.50 13.92 12.06
C ASP A 537 13.37 12.67 11.13
N HIS A 538 12.15 12.30 10.75
CA HIS A 538 11.88 11.24 9.79
C HIS A 538 11.49 11.80 8.43
N LEU A 539 11.59 10.95 7.39
CA LEU A 539 11.25 11.31 6.03
C LEU A 539 9.75 11.15 5.79
N TYR A 540 9.14 12.16 5.18
CA TYR A 540 7.75 12.17 4.73
C TYR A 540 7.66 12.46 3.26
N ASN A 541 6.66 11.89 2.58
CA ASN A 541 6.37 12.22 1.19
C ASN A 541 4.87 12.17 0.86
N LEU A 542 4.50 12.88 -0.21
CA LEU A 542 3.17 12.91 -0.77
C LEU A 542 3.13 11.97 -1.98
N GLU A 543 2.27 10.96 -1.97
CA GLU A 543 2.15 9.96 -3.04
C GLU A 543 0.76 9.99 -3.67
N ALA A 544 0.72 9.90 -5.00
CA ALA A 544 -0.51 9.53 -5.71
C ALA A 544 -0.78 8.04 -5.51
N SER A 545 -1.18 7.66 -4.30
CA SER A 545 -1.32 6.26 -3.92
C SER A 545 -2.35 5.53 -4.79
N PRO A 546 -2.10 4.25 -5.17
CA PRO A 546 -2.98 3.50 -6.07
C PRO A 546 -4.41 3.30 -5.55
N ALA A 547 -4.59 3.14 -4.26
CA ALA A 547 -5.86 3.14 -3.51
C ALA A 547 -7.01 2.31 -4.13
N GLU A 548 -6.71 1.17 -4.79
CA GLU A 548 -7.67 0.38 -5.60
C GLU A 548 -8.97 0.02 -4.88
N GLY A 549 -8.88 -0.64 -3.71
CA GLY A 549 -10.04 -0.99 -2.89
C GLY A 549 -10.54 0.19 -2.06
N THR A 550 -9.66 1.14 -1.74
CA THR A 550 -9.96 2.27 -0.87
C THR A 550 -10.93 3.24 -1.52
N ALA A 551 -10.77 3.51 -2.82
CA ALA A 551 -11.64 4.40 -3.59
C ALA A 551 -13.12 3.95 -3.58
N HIS A 552 -13.34 2.65 -3.79
CA HIS A 552 -14.69 2.06 -3.70
C HIS A 552 -15.21 2.03 -2.27
N ARG A 553 -14.36 1.66 -1.29
CA ARG A 553 -14.71 1.64 0.12
C ARG A 553 -15.17 3.03 0.61
N PHE A 554 -14.42 4.09 0.30
CA PHE A 554 -14.77 5.45 0.69
C PHE A 554 -16.09 5.88 0.09
N ALA A 555 -16.26 5.75 -1.23
CA ALA A 555 -17.49 6.16 -1.91
C ALA A 555 -18.73 5.43 -1.37
N LYS A 556 -18.61 4.13 -1.08
CA LYS A 556 -19.71 3.35 -0.50
C LYS A 556 -20.08 3.82 0.92
N MET A 557 -19.09 4.02 1.79
CA MET A 557 -19.31 4.49 3.15
C MET A 557 -19.89 5.90 3.19
N ASP A 558 -19.42 6.75 2.29
CA ASP A 558 -19.86 8.14 2.22
C ASP A 558 -21.30 8.24 1.74
N LEU A 559 -21.72 7.45 0.75
CA LEU A 559 -23.13 7.38 0.32
C LEU A 559 -24.08 6.88 1.41
N GLU A 560 -23.61 5.97 2.28
CA GLU A 560 -24.40 5.51 3.43
C GLU A 560 -24.56 6.63 4.48
N MET A 561 -23.55 7.48 4.64
CA MET A 561 -23.51 8.55 5.65
C MET A 561 -24.10 9.88 5.13
N TYR A 562 -23.83 10.20 3.87
CA TYR A 562 -24.22 11.43 3.19
C TYR A 562 -24.91 11.10 1.84
N PRO A 563 -26.22 10.88 1.82
CA PRO A 563 -26.92 10.46 0.60
C PRO A 563 -26.84 11.42 -0.58
N ASP A 564 -26.45 12.66 -0.35
CA ASP A 564 -26.31 13.74 -1.34
C ASP A 564 -24.84 13.99 -1.77
N ILE A 565 -23.89 13.21 -1.26
CA ILE A 565 -22.49 13.33 -1.68
C ILE A 565 -22.32 12.88 -3.14
N MET A 566 -21.55 13.65 -3.90
CA MET A 566 -21.26 13.34 -5.29
C MET A 566 -20.13 12.31 -5.37
N VAL A 567 -20.35 11.28 -6.15
CA VAL A 567 -19.41 10.18 -6.41
C VAL A 567 -19.29 9.96 -7.91
N SER A 568 -18.25 9.26 -8.35
CA SER A 568 -18.12 8.69 -9.70
C SER A 568 -18.70 7.27 -9.75
N GLY A 569 -19.04 6.78 -10.94
CA GLY A 569 -19.62 5.47 -11.20
C GLY A 569 -21.14 5.44 -11.14
N ASP A 570 -21.76 5.00 -12.23
CA ASP A 570 -23.22 4.93 -12.37
C ASP A 570 -23.86 3.79 -11.55
N LYS A 571 -23.25 2.62 -11.57
CA LYS A 571 -23.76 1.39 -10.93
C LYS A 571 -23.01 1.01 -9.68
N ARG A 572 -21.73 1.28 -9.63
CA ARG A 572 -20.82 0.92 -8.55
C ARG A 572 -19.99 2.13 -8.18
N PRO A 573 -20.25 2.77 -7.03
CA PRO A 573 -19.61 4.04 -6.69
C PRO A 573 -18.10 3.85 -6.47
N TYR A 574 -17.33 4.82 -6.93
CA TYR A 574 -15.91 4.94 -6.66
C TYR A 574 -15.48 6.41 -6.60
N TYR A 575 -14.29 6.68 -6.10
CA TYR A 575 -13.64 7.97 -6.19
C TYR A 575 -12.47 7.90 -7.17
N THR A 576 -12.31 8.97 -7.93
CA THR A 576 -11.19 9.12 -8.87
C THR A 576 -9.87 9.04 -8.12
N ASN A 577 -8.91 8.32 -8.68
CA ASN A 577 -7.64 8.06 -7.99
C ASN A 577 -6.80 9.34 -7.88
N SER A 578 -6.41 9.69 -6.65
CA SER A 578 -5.57 10.85 -6.33
C SER A 578 -6.07 12.14 -7.02
N THR A 579 -5.27 12.75 -7.90
CA THR A 579 -5.61 13.92 -8.73
C THR A 579 -5.66 13.57 -10.22
N GLN A 580 -5.86 12.29 -10.55
CA GLN A 580 -5.99 11.88 -11.95
C GLN A 580 -7.26 12.49 -12.58
N LEU A 581 -7.24 12.63 -13.90
CA LEU A 581 -8.44 12.98 -14.64
C LEU A 581 -9.50 11.89 -14.50
N PRO A 582 -10.79 12.25 -14.47
CA PRO A 582 -11.87 11.27 -14.67
C PRO A 582 -11.62 10.49 -15.95
N VAL A 583 -11.75 9.16 -15.87
CA VAL A 583 -11.37 8.24 -16.97
C VAL A 583 -12.17 8.44 -18.25
N GLY A 584 -13.33 9.07 -18.18
CA GLY A 584 -14.20 9.41 -19.32
C GLY A 584 -14.05 10.86 -19.82
N HIS A 585 -12.92 11.54 -19.51
CA HIS A 585 -12.80 12.96 -19.85
C HIS A 585 -12.38 13.23 -21.30
N THR A 586 -11.32 12.60 -21.78
CA THR A 586 -10.74 12.91 -23.10
C THR A 586 -10.11 11.67 -23.74
N GLU A 587 -10.16 11.61 -25.08
CA GLU A 587 -9.47 10.63 -25.93
C GLU A 587 -8.13 11.18 -26.45
N ASP A 588 -7.81 12.47 -26.18
CA ASP A 588 -6.56 13.09 -26.60
C ASP A 588 -5.51 12.94 -25.48
N LEU A 589 -4.44 12.19 -25.79
CA LEU A 589 -3.31 11.95 -24.88
C LEU A 589 -2.60 13.25 -24.45
N PHE A 590 -2.44 14.18 -25.39
CA PHE A 590 -1.66 15.40 -25.12
C PHE A 590 -2.48 16.42 -24.32
N ASP A 591 -3.78 16.51 -24.57
CA ASP A 591 -4.72 17.29 -23.73
C ASP A 591 -4.69 16.81 -22.28
N ALA A 592 -4.72 15.47 -22.08
CA ALA A 592 -4.60 14.90 -20.75
C ALA A 592 -3.24 15.18 -20.09
N LEU A 593 -2.13 15.14 -20.85
CA LEU A 593 -0.79 15.45 -20.35
C LEU A 593 -0.64 16.93 -19.98
N ASP A 594 -1.15 17.85 -20.81
CA ASP A 594 -1.16 19.29 -20.54
C ASP A 594 -1.89 19.63 -19.24
N HIS A 595 -3.00 18.92 -18.98
CA HIS A 595 -3.72 19.06 -17.72
C HIS A 595 -2.95 18.51 -16.52
N GLN A 596 -2.37 17.31 -16.65
CA GLN A 596 -1.84 16.54 -15.51
C GLN A 596 -0.42 16.95 -15.11
N GLU A 597 0.35 17.60 -15.97
CA GLU A 597 1.76 17.88 -15.71
C GLU A 597 1.99 18.60 -14.38
N THR A 598 1.32 19.73 -14.16
CA THR A 598 1.51 20.55 -12.95
C THR A 598 1.08 19.83 -11.68
N LEU A 599 0.00 19.07 -11.74
CA LEU A 599 -0.50 18.28 -10.61
C LEU A 599 0.46 17.14 -10.24
N GLN A 600 0.98 16.42 -11.25
CA GLN A 600 1.87 15.29 -11.00
C GLN A 600 3.24 15.69 -10.47
N LEU A 601 3.71 16.90 -10.80
CA LEU A 601 4.96 17.43 -10.27
C LEU A 601 4.92 17.73 -8.77
N LYS A 602 3.74 17.89 -8.18
CA LYS A 602 3.59 18.16 -6.74
C LYS A 602 3.72 16.91 -5.87
N TYR A 603 3.72 15.71 -6.44
CA TYR A 603 3.90 14.47 -5.70
C TYR A 603 5.38 14.17 -5.46
N THR A 604 5.83 14.37 -4.22
CA THR A 604 7.21 14.09 -3.79
C THR A 604 7.49 12.59 -3.60
N GLY A 605 6.45 11.79 -3.40
CA GLY A 605 6.52 10.34 -3.17
C GLY A 605 6.24 9.48 -4.39
N GLY A 606 5.82 10.09 -5.49
CA GLY A 606 5.60 9.38 -6.76
C GLY A 606 4.18 9.47 -7.31
N THR A 607 4.14 9.40 -8.60
CA THR A 607 2.92 9.36 -9.41
C THR A 607 3.25 8.73 -10.77
N VAL A 608 2.25 8.37 -11.55
CA VAL A 608 2.45 7.89 -12.92
C VAL A 608 1.29 8.35 -13.79
N PHE A 609 1.60 8.69 -15.03
CA PHE A 609 0.61 8.88 -16.07
C PHE A 609 0.49 7.62 -16.91
N HIS A 610 -0.71 7.05 -16.98
CA HIS A 610 -1.02 5.88 -17.80
C HIS A 610 -1.68 6.31 -19.10
N GLY A 611 -1.00 6.18 -20.22
CA GLY A 611 -1.57 6.30 -21.56
C GLY A 611 -2.27 5.00 -21.95
N PHE A 612 -3.57 4.88 -21.65
CA PHE A 612 -4.35 3.71 -22.03
C PHE A 612 -4.78 3.79 -23.50
N VAL A 613 -4.52 2.72 -24.25
CA VAL A 613 -4.88 2.63 -25.67
C VAL A 613 -5.73 1.38 -25.95
N PRO A 614 -6.68 1.45 -26.92
CA PRO A 614 -7.69 0.42 -27.11
C PRO A 614 -7.11 -0.93 -27.54
N GLU A 615 -5.95 -0.91 -28.17
CA GLU A 615 -5.32 -2.13 -28.67
C GLU A 615 -3.81 -1.96 -28.84
N ARG A 616 -3.15 -3.02 -29.30
CA ARG A 616 -1.74 -3.00 -29.66
C ARG A 616 -1.42 -1.89 -30.63
N VAL A 617 -0.34 -1.16 -30.38
CA VAL A 617 0.21 -0.20 -31.34
C VAL A 617 0.96 -0.95 -32.44
N ASP A 618 0.56 -0.79 -33.69
CA ASP A 618 1.09 -1.58 -34.81
C ASP A 618 2.54 -1.27 -35.18
N SER A 619 3.00 -0.05 -34.90
CA SER A 619 4.33 0.42 -35.27
C SER A 619 5.17 0.81 -34.05
N ILE A 620 6.37 0.23 -33.95
CA ILE A 620 7.35 0.64 -32.92
C ILE A 620 7.80 2.09 -33.11
N GLU A 621 7.79 2.61 -34.34
CA GLU A 621 8.14 4.01 -34.64
C GLU A 621 7.09 4.98 -34.06
N VAL A 622 5.82 4.58 -34.02
CA VAL A 622 4.76 5.36 -33.37
C VAL A 622 5.03 5.40 -31.86
N VAL A 623 5.34 4.25 -31.24
CA VAL A 623 5.68 4.17 -29.80
C VAL A 623 6.89 5.05 -29.48
N LYS A 624 7.98 4.98 -30.28
CA LYS A 624 9.15 5.83 -30.12
C LYS A 624 8.76 7.30 -30.20
N THR A 625 7.97 7.68 -31.20
CA THR A 625 7.55 9.08 -31.43
C THR A 625 6.75 9.62 -30.24
N ILE A 626 5.80 8.81 -29.71
CA ILE A 626 5.01 9.20 -28.54
C ILE A 626 5.92 9.39 -27.34
N LEU A 627 6.77 8.42 -27.03
CA LEU A 627 7.69 8.50 -25.88
C LEU A 627 8.64 9.68 -26.02
N GLN A 628 9.23 9.91 -27.20
CA GLN A 628 10.08 11.09 -27.44
C GLN A 628 9.33 12.40 -27.21
N LYS A 629 8.10 12.52 -27.72
CA LYS A 629 7.29 13.73 -27.49
C LYS A 629 6.97 13.92 -26.01
N VAL A 630 6.59 12.85 -25.32
CA VAL A 630 6.29 12.94 -23.88
C VAL A 630 7.54 13.31 -23.09
N MET A 631 8.67 12.61 -23.29
CA MET A 631 9.89 12.84 -22.52
C MET A 631 10.52 14.20 -22.77
N ASN A 632 10.44 14.70 -24.00
CA ASN A 632 11.07 15.98 -24.36
C ASN A 632 10.21 17.20 -24.02
N ASN A 633 8.89 17.08 -24.02
CA ASN A 633 8.01 18.23 -23.87
C ASN A 633 7.31 18.32 -22.50
N TYR A 634 7.25 17.21 -21.76
CA TYR A 634 6.56 17.14 -20.46
C TYR A 634 7.52 16.75 -19.34
N ARG A 635 7.28 17.30 -18.16
CA ARG A 635 8.01 16.96 -16.92
C ARG A 635 7.34 15.84 -16.13
N ILE A 636 6.41 15.10 -16.75
CA ILE A 636 5.73 13.94 -16.13
C ILE A 636 6.80 12.96 -15.61
N PRO A 637 6.80 12.62 -14.31
CA PRO A 637 7.88 11.80 -13.71
C PRO A 637 7.93 10.38 -14.24
N TYR A 638 6.77 9.73 -14.39
CA TYR A 638 6.63 8.38 -14.91
C TYR A 638 5.51 8.31 -15.93
N PHE A 639 5.77 7.62 -17.01
CA PHE A 639 4.82 7.38 -18.08
C PHE A 639 4.74 5.90 -18.45
N THR A 640 3.54 5.43 -18.81
CA THR A 640 3.34 4.12 -19.45
C THR A 640 2.43 4.27 -20.66
N LEU A 641 2.70 3.51 -21.71
CA LEU A 641 1.77 3.30 -22.82
C LEU A 641 1.17 1.90 -22.66
N THR A 642 -0.13 1.80 -22.42
CA THR A 642 -0.76 0.57 -21.95
C THR A 642 -1.91 0.16 -22.88
N PRO A 643 -1.68 -0.78 -23.80
CA PRO A 643 -2.73 -1.34 -24.63
C PRO A 643 -3.63 -2.29 -23.84
N THR A 644 -4.91 -2.34 -24.25
CA THR A 644 -5.83 -3.39 -23.87
C THR A 644 -5.64 -4.59 -24.80
N PHE A 645 -5.62 -5.81 -24.26
CA PHE A 645 -5.49 -7.05 -25.04
C PHE A 645 -6.23 -8.21 -24.34
N SER A 646 -6.47 -9.28 -25.10
CA SER A 646 -7.18 -10.44 -24.59
C SER A 646 -6.38 -11.73 -24.77
N ILE A 647 -6.56 -12.69 -23.87
CA ILE A 647 -5.89 -14.00 -23.93
C ILE A 647 -6.95 -15.11 -24.04
N CYS A 648 -6.96 -15.80 -25.17
CA CYS A 648 -7.75 -17.01 -25.35
C CYS A 648 -6.97 -18.24 -24.86
N PRO A 649 -7.59 -19.16 -24.10
CA PRO A 649 -6.92 -20.38 -23.63
C PRO A 649 -6.33 -21.24 -24.76
N ASN A 650 -6.96 -21.20 -25.94
CA ASN A 650 -6.62 -22.03 -27.13
C ASN A 650 -5.80 -21.26 -28.17
N HIS A 651 -6.13 -19.98 -28.43
CA HIS A 651 -5.54 -19.18 -29.50
C HIS A 651 -4.56 -18.10 -29.00
N LYS A 652 -4.36 -18.01 -27.67
CA LYS A 652 -3.43 -17.08 -27.02
C LYS A 652 -3.83 -15.62 -27.21
N TYR A 653 -2.89 -14.77 -27.62
CA TYR A 653 -3.03 -13.31 -27.71
C TYR A 653 -4.03 -12.89 -28.79
N LEU A 654 -4.91 -11.97 -28.41
CA LEU A 654 -5.84 -11.24 -29.27
C LEU A 654 -5.67 -9.73 -28.97
N SER A 655 -5.64 -8.88 -30.01
CA SER A 655 -5.57 -7.42 -29.83
C SER A 655 -6.90 -6.88 -29.36
N GLY A 656 -6.87 -5.90 -28.46
CA GLY A 656 -8.05 -5.21 -27.96
C GLY A 656 -8.89 -5.98 -26.95
N GLU A 657 -10.03 -5.41 -26.64
CA GLU A 657 -11.02 -5.93 -25.69
C GLU A 657 -11.93 -6.97 -26.37
N VAL A 658 -11.65 -8.24 -26.16
CA VAL A 658 -12.37 -9.37 -26.76
C VAL A 658 -12.76 -10.34 -25.66
N TYR A 659 -14.03 -10.41 -25.27
CA TYR A 659 -14.52 -11.30 -24.20
C TYR A 659 -14.76 -12.74 -24.66
N GLU A 660 -15.08 -12.94 -25.95
CA GLU A 660 -15.30 -14.24 -26.54
C GLU A 660 -14.42 -14.39 -27.78
N CYS A 661 -13.63 -15.47 -27.81
CA CYS A 661 -12.69 -15.71 -28.90
C CYS A 661 -13.41 -15.87 -30.25
N PRO A 662 -13.10 -15.08 -31.29
CA PRO A 662 -13.76 -15.15 -32.58
C PRO A 662 -13.49 -16.46 -33.32
N LEU A 663 -12.48 -17.24 -32.90
CA LEU A 663 -12.09 -18.49 -33.56
C LEU A 663 -12.71 -19.73 -32.91
N CYS A 664 -12.86 -19.76 -31.57
CA CYS A 664 -13.35 -20.95 -30.87
C CYS A 664 -14.52 -20.67 -29.92
N GLN A 665 -14.96 -19.42 -29.78
CA GLN A 665 -16.08 -19.00 -28.92
C GLN A 665 -15.87 -19.28 -27.43
N GLU A 666 -14.64 -19.58 -27.02
CA GLU A 666 -14.29 -19.69 -25.60
C GLU A 666 -14.13 -18.31 -24.97
N GLN A 667 -14.46 -18.21 -23.66
CA GLN A 667 -14.26 -17.00 -22.90
C GLN A 667 -12.77 -16.67 -22.82
N THR A 668 -12.45 -15.41 -22.98
CA THR A 668 -11.09 -14.88 -22.92
C THR A 668 -10.84 -14.13 -21.60
N GLU A 669 -9.59 -13.94 -21.27
CA GLU A 669 -9.17 -13.03 -20.21
C GLU A 669 -8.82 -11.68 -20.85
N VAL A 670 -9.56 -10.61 -20.53
CA VAL A 670 -9.24 -9.24 -20.99
C VAL A 670 -8.22 -8.64 -20.03
N TRP A 671 -7.09 -8.20 -20.54
CA TRP A 671 -5.95 -7.72 -19.77
C TRP A 671 -5.65 -6.26 -20.05
N THR A 672 -5.46 -5.49 -18.99
CA THR A 672 -4.87 -4.14 -19.01
C THR A 672 -4.31 -3.82 -17.62
N ARG A 673 -3.74 -2.63 -17.42
CA ARG A 673 -3.33 -2.20 -16.07
C ARG A 673 -4.55 -1.80 -15.26
N ILE A 674 -4.61 -2.30 -14.03
CA ILE A 674 -5.62 -1.83 -13.06
C ILE A 674 -5.26 -0.43 -12.58
N VAL A 675 -4.14 -0.29 -11.91
CA VAL A 675 -3.51 1.01 -11.56
C VAL A 675 -2.00 0.94 -11.79
N GLY A 676 -1.35 -0.12 -11.36
CA GLY A 676 0.10 -0.24 -11.36
C GLY A 676 0.65 -1.47 -12.11
N TYR A 677 -0.14 -2.52 -12.29
CA TYR A 677 0.28 -3.79 -12.87
C TYR A 677 -0.84 -4.41 -13.69
N HIS A 678 -0.47 -5.31 -14.62
CA HIS A 678 -1.42 -5.98 -15.50
C HIS A 678 -2.20 -7.07 -14.78
N ARG A 679 -3.49 -7.12 -15.04
CA ARG A 679 -4.38 -8.16 -14.51
C ARG A 679 -5.60 -8.35 -15.39
N PRO A 680 -6.21 -9.55 -15.44
CA PRO A 680 -7.51 -9.72 -16.07
C PRO A 680 -8.56 -8.81 -15.42
N VAL A 681 -9.28 -8.05 -16.24
CA VAL A 681 -10.32 -7.11 -15.78
C VAL A 681 -11.39 -7.83 -14.96
N GLN A 682 -11.70 -9.09 -15.32
CA GLN A 682 -12.66 -9.94 -14.63
C GLN A 682 -12.27 -10.22 -13.15
N ASN A 683 -11.00 -10.02 -12.78
CA ASN A 683 -10.49 -10.24 -11.43
C ASN A 683 -10.39 -8.93 -10.61
N TRP A 684 -10.81 -7.79 -11.16
CA TRP A 684 -10.76 -6.51 -10.45
C TRP A 684 -11.92 -6.38 -9.47
N ASN A 685 -11.78 -5.50 -8.49
CA ASN A 685 -12.89 -5.14 -7.61
C ASN A 685 -13.98 -4.37 -8.36
N ASP A 686 -15.16 -4.31 -7.77
CA ASP A 686 -16.36 -3.73 -8.40
C ASP A 686 -16.17 -2.28 -8.86
N GLY A 687 -15.54 -1.44 -8.05
CA GLY A 687 -15.29 -0.03 -8.40
C GLY A 687 -14.31 0.12 -9.57
N LYS A 688 -13.26 -0.72 -9.62
CA LYS A 688 -12.29 -0.70 -10.72
C LYS A 688 -12.84 -1.29 -12.01
N GLN A 689 -13.77 -2.24 -11.95
CA GLN A 689 -14.49 -2.69 -13.14
C GLN A 689 -15.40 -1.60 -13.68
N GLU A 690 -16.06 -0.81 -12.82
CA GLU A 690 -16.87 0.33 -13.26
C GLU A 690 -16.01 1.41 -13.90
N GLU A 691 -14.89 1.78 -13.27
CA GLU A 691 -13.92 2.71 -13.83
C GLU A 691 -13.41 2.27 -15.21
N PHE A 692 -13.18 0.96 -15.42
CA PHE A 692 -12.79 0.42 -16.72
C PHE A 692 -13.90 0.57 -17.77
N ASN A 693 -15.15 0.32 -17.38
CA ASN A 693 -16.29 0.46 -18.29
C ASN A 693 -16.55 1.91 -18.73
N GLU A 694 -16.18 2.88 -17.89
CA GLU A 694 -16.34 4.33 -18.16
C GLU A 694 -15.10 4.94 -18.85
N ARG A 695 -14.02 4.15 -19.00
CA ARG A 695 -12.74 4.64 -19.51
C ARG A 695 -12.83 4.95 -21.00
N LEU A 696 -12.45 6.18 -21.36
CA LEU A 696 -12.06 6.53 -22.71
C LEU A 696 -10.57 6.21 -22.90
N GLU A 697 -10.25 5.48 -23.94
CA GLU A 697 -8.88 5.14 -24.28
C GLU A 697 -8.35 6.14 -25.30
N PHE A 698 -7.05 6.44 -25.22
CA PHE A 698 -6.46 7.47 -26.06
C PHE A 698 -6.34 7.01 -27.50
N GLU A 699 -6.74 7.86 -28.44
CA GLU A 699 -6.51 7.70 -29.87
C GLU A 699 -5.05 8.09 -30.19
N ILE A 700 -4.32 7.18 -30.88
CA ILE A 700 -2.89 7.36 -31.22
C ILE A 700 -2.69 7.37 -32.74
#